data_6534ec0648669e646b98983c9df48369
#
_entry.id   6534ec0648669e646b98983c9df48369
#
_cell.length_a   1.000
_cell.length_b   1.000
_cell.length_c   1.000
_cell.angle_alpha   90.00
_cell.angle_beta   90.00
_cell.angle_gamma   90.00
#
_symmetry.space_group_name_H-M   'P 1'
#
loop_
_entity.id
_entity.type
_entity.pdbx_description
1 polymer ?
#
loop_
_entity_poly.entity_id
_entity_poly.type
_entity_poly.pdbx_seq_one_letter_code
_entity_poly.pdbx_strand_id
1 'polypeptide(L)'
;MTIRNVVAALLLLCATTGTAQAQSFSTVTGRNHPEIDWRVATTEHFEVVHPARLGDIAAEAAPIAEATYDTLSATLDVAFDERIRVYLSDQDAIVNGFAVPFGTGYTDIWVNTNDWAASFSGATSWLRLVLAHELTHIFHYEAARSGLGVWALALGGSFPRVWTEGLAQYQAETWNAQRGERWLRAAVLDDALAYDDGRSLWNGRLLYASGHSQVRYFAQQHGDSTLTDLLHHKTDVLFGLAEVHDFEAAFRATAGQSYETFYEQWRRDVNVYYNTLASQLETLDSLQTDTLAVPGRYVDGLAYSPDTSRIAALTQHSPARPVRRLHVIDPSTGAVTRGAEGAIEPPVAWHPGGERIAFSRRTRAAHGSLVDDVFVVDADGTDERRLTHGRRTSAPTFGPDGDRLAFVATEGGTANVHLRALKTGGTTRVTDYEGDVQITALRWHPTQDTLAFARVSEAERELVLYDLDTGASTALTDPATDDRRPVWSPDGSQLAYTSLRDGVPNAFVYDLSTHTHRRATHLVRGATVHDWVPADSAFGAESSRAAPEGALVTSTALSKARDGAFRLPAHRTARSIAPAVPGQYDDWTTTRPPRTIPQQLAPDPSLIESQGDYDALSNLTHRASGALPYYTSTDNFGIAGVTSWTEPLGTHTFNAAGSVSFTDPDEKSEVVATYLNRQLRPTIGLSLFSASSSGRIYGNDLLVEDRTGGALTVRWPLDWRVAPYVSTSFSTRLRYADLDPLDPDDFTALGPLSPPQAGQQASVRLQVLRRKKPPSRHTLVHPLDGWGLRLRATGAAEVLGGDRSFLRGDVAGYGVYPSIGDHRVFLYGRLQAQTGASFPQDYIGFSRYDAIDLPLPGAVPVSLGDAERVRGYRRYVLGTRVVFGRAEYRVPVASSLQTSVLGVVGLGHTTLSAFVDGGMVWRDADLRGGTRQLGTGVEVKNALRLFGVRVGHALGVAQPAAQVGTRDEVQLYYRVQTALPF
;
A
#
# COMPACT_ATOMS: atom_id res chain seq x y z
N MET A 1 -29.73 11.30 19.77
CA MET A 1 -28.90 10.16 19.49
C MET A 1 -28.36 9.58 20.76
N THR A 2 -28.54 8.31 20.89
CA THR A 2 -28.13 7.60 22.07
C THR A 2 -26.61 7.36 22.04
N ILE A 3 -25.91 7.50 23.15
CA ILE A 3 -24.50 7.14 23.37
C ILE A 3 -24.23 5.72 22.84
N ARG A 4 -25.24 4.85 22.84
CA ARG A 4 -25.28 3.52 22.25
C ARG A 4 -24.81 3.50 20.79
N ASN A 5 -25.30 4.41 19.95
CA ASN A 5 -24.92 4.45 18.54
C ASN A 5 -23.50 5.03 18.34
N VAL A 6 -23.02 5.86 19.29
CA VAL A 6 -21.61 6.31 19.32
C VAL A 6 -20.72 5.17 19.74
N VAL A 7 -21.08 4.44 20.79
CA VAL A 7 -20.33 3.29 21.29
C VAL A 7 -20.41 2.14 20.27
N ALA A 8 -21.57 1.85 19.68
CA ALA A 8 -21.70 0.86 18.61
C ALA A 8 -20.95 1.30 17.34
N ALA A 9 -20.97 2.58 16.99
CA ALA A 9 -20.18 3.10 15.87
C ALA A 9 -18.70 3.17 16.19
N LEU A 10 -18.29 3.48 17.41
CA LEU A 10 -16.90 3.40 17.88
C LEU A 10 -16.47 1.94 17.99
N LEU A 11 -17.30 1.03 18.46
CA LEU A 11 -17.02 -0.40 18.48
C LEU A 11 -17.05 -1.00 17.08
N LEU A 12 -17.96 -0.58 16.19
CA LEU A 12 -17.94 -0.93 14.77
C LEU A 12 -16.77 -0.26 14.05
N LEU A 13 -16.42 0.96 14.41
CA LEU A 13 -15.22 1.66 13.93
C LEU A 13 -13.95 1.00 14.49
N CYS A 14 -13.92 0.62 15.76
CA CYS A 14 -12.84 -0.18 16.35
C CYS A 14 -12.83 -1.60 15.81
N ALA A 15 -13.96 -2.23 15.54
CA ALA A 15 -14.04 -3.55 14.91
C ALA A 15 -13.78 -3.50 13.38
N THR A 16 -14.16 -2.44 12.69
CA THR A 16 -13.86 -2.25 11.26
C THR A 16 -12.51 -1.58 11.02
N THR A 17 -11.92 -0.91 12.02
CA THR A 17 -10.63 -0.24 11.94
C THR A 17 -9.58 -0.90 12.83
N GLY A 18 -9.97 -1.60 13.91
CA GLY A 18 -9.16 -2.58 14.63
C GLY A 18 -9.04 -3.90 13.85
N THR A 19 -9.93 -4.17 12.91
CA THR A 19 -9.55 -4.81 11.67
C THR A 19 -8.86 -3.73 10.79
N ALA A 20 -7.64 -3.34 11.11
CA ALA A 20 -6.64 -3.43 10.06
C ALA A 20 -7.05 -4.66 9.30
N GLN A 21 -7.73 -4.53 8.15
CA GLN A 21 -8.23 -5.68 7.38
C GLN A 21 -7.13 -6.68 7.47
N ALA A 22 -7.38 -7.82 8.15
CA ALA A 22 -6.30 -8.78 8.35
C ALA A 22 -5.72 -8.92 6.97
N GLN A 23 -4.54 -8.32 6.77
CA GLN A 23 -3.96 -8.28 5.47
C GLN A 23 -3.74 -9.75 5.18
N SER A 24 -4.28 -10.24 4.14
CA SER A 24 -4.08 -11.58 3.63
C SER A 24 -3.85 -11.44 2.14
N PHE A 25 -3.28 -12.43 1.52
CA PHE A 25 -3.05 -12.42 0.06
C PHE A 25 -4.31 -12.03 -0.70
N SER A 26 -5.47 -12.58 -0.35
CA SER A 26 -6.74 -12.29 -1.01
C SER A 26 -7.27 -10.89 -0.72
N THR A 27 -7.05 -10.33 0.47
CA THR A 27 -7.52 -8.98 0.82
C THR A 27 -6.67 -7.88 0.17
N VAL A 28 -5.37 -8.10 0.04
CA VAL A 28 -4.45 -7.16 -0.62
C VAL A 28 -4.72 -7.10 -2.13
N THR A 29 -4.90 -8.25 -2.77
CA THR A 29 -5.10 -8.33 -4.23
C THR A 29 -6.56 -8.16 -4.64
N GLY A 30 -7.51 -8.40 -3.72
CA GLY A 30 -8.94 -8.45 -4.01
C GLY A 30 -9.34 -9.67 -4.86
N ARG A 31 -8.52 -10.73 -4.86
CA ARG A 31 -8.70 -11.96 -5.64
C ARG A 31 -8.74 -13.17 -4.73
N ASN A 32 -9.60 -14.09 -5.08
CA ASN A 32 -9.65 -15.42 -4.49
C ASN A 32 -8.99 -16.40 -5.47
N HIS A 33 -8.16 -17.27 -4.94
CA HIS A 33 -7.37 -18.25 -5.68
C HIS A 33 -7.72 -19.69 -5.28
N PRO A 34 -8.91 -20.19 -5.67
CA PRO A 34 -9.37 -21.53 -5.31
C PRO A 34 -8.57 -22.65 -5.98
N GLU A 35 -7.72 -22.30 -6.98
CA GLU A 35 -6.87 -23.23 -7.68
C GLU A 35 -5.58 -23.57 -6.95
N ILE A 36 -5.27 -22.90 -5.83
CA ILE A 36 -4.05 -23.16 -5.05
C ILE A 36 -4.28 -24.37 -4.15
N ASP A 37 -3.41 -25.34 -4.29
CA ASP A 37 -3.26 -26.48 -3.37
C ASP A 37 -2.31 -26.07 -2.25
N TRP A 38 -2.85 -25.77 -1.07
CA TRP A 38 -2.10 -25.32 0.09
C TRP A 38 -1.60 -26.50 0.92
N ARG A 39 -0.32 -26.47 1.27
CA ARG A 39 0.39 -27.48 2.08
C ARG A 39 0.93 -26.84 3.33
N VAL A 40 1.22 -27.68 4.35
CA VAL A 40 1.87 -27.29 5.59
C VAL A 40 3.12 -28.12 5.77
N ALA A 41 4.25 -27.48 6.01
CA ALA A 41 5.47 -28.11 6.51
C ALA A 41 5.66 -27.66 7.96
N THR A 42 5.79 -28.61 8.88
CA THR A 42 5.88 -28.35 10.32
C THR A 42 7.33 -28.55 10.78
N THR A 43 7.85 -27.59 11.54
CA THR A 43 9.15 -27.64 12.21
C THR A 43 8.95 -27.56 13.73
N GLU A 44 10.01 -27.48 14.52
CA GLU A 44 9.92 -27.38 16.00
C GLU A 44 9.08 -26.17 16.44
N HIS A 45 9.33 -24.96 15.87
CA HIS A 45 8.68 -23.72 16.28
C HIS A 45 7.71 -23.16 15.22
N PHE A 46 7.63 -23.75 14.01
CA PHE A 46 6.84 -23.18 12.92
C PHE A 46 5.91 -24.16 12.21
N GLU A 47 4.85 -23.57 11.65
CA GLU A 47 4.03 -24.15 10.58
C GLU A 47 4.22 -23.28 9.32
N VAL A 48 4.97 -23.79 8.33
CA VAL A 48 5.18 -23.11 7.04
C VAL A 48 4.10 -23.54 6.06
N VAL A 49 3.16 -22.64 5.77
CA VAL A 49 2.03 -22.85 4.88
C VAL A 49 2.37 -22.32 3.49
N HIS A 50 2.28 -23.16 2.47
CA HIS A 50 2.74 -22.80 1.12
C HIS A 50 1.92 -23.49 0.02
N PRO A 51 1.85 -22.93 -1.20
CA PRO A 51 1.38 -23.66 -2.37
C PRO A 51 2.25 -24.90 -2.64
N ALA A 52 1.65 -26.02 -3.07
CA ALA A 52 2.39 -27.25 -3.32
C ALA A 52 3.62 -27.09 -4.23
N ARG A 53 3.56 -26.13 -5.19
CA ARG A 53 4.68 -25.81 -6.10
C ARG A 53 5.84 -25.05 -5.45
N LEU A 54 5.70 -24.57 -4.21
CA LEU A 54 6.74 -23.87 -3.46
C LEU A 54 7.38 -24.73 -2.37
N GLY A 55 7.36 -26.06 -2.52
CA GLY A 55 7.95 -26.97 -1.53
C GLY A 55 9.42 -26.71 -1.26
N ASP A 56 10.21 -26.45 -2.32
CA ASP A 56 11.65 -26.16 -2.20
C ASP A 56 11.89 -24.84 -1.46
N ILE A 57 11.09 -23.79 -1.76
CA ILE A 57 11.16 -22.50 -1.05
C ILE A 57 10.73 -22.65 0.42
N ALA A 58 9.76 -23.50 0.72
CA ALA A 58 9.38 -23.80 2.10
C ALA A 58 10.50 -24.53 2.87
N ALA A 59 11.23 -25.42 2.20
CA ALA A 59 12.40 -26.09 2.76
C ALA A 59 13.57 -25.12 3.02
N GLU A 60 13.73 -24.07 2.22
CA GLU A 60 14.69 -22.98 2.49
C GLU A 60 14.21 -22.03 3.60
N ALA A 61 12.88 -21.77 3.69
CA ALA A 61 12.31 -20.91 4.71
C ALA A 61 12.45 -21.51 6.12
N ALA A 62 12.40 -22.84 6.25
CA ALA A 62 12.46 -23.54 7.53
C ALA A 62 13.73 -23.23 8.35
N PRO A 63 14.96 -23.42 7.85
CA PRO A 63 16.18 -23.10 8.59
C PRO A 63 16.32 -21.59 8.86
N ILE A 64 15.82 -20.73 7.97
CA ILE A 64 15.80 -19.28 8.19
C ILE A 64 14.90 -18.94 9.38
N ALA A 65 13.71 -19.53 9.44
CA ALA A 65 12.75 -19.30 10.50
C ALA A 65 13.27 -19.79 11.85
N GLU A 66 13.79 -21.03 11.91
CA GLU A 66 14.33 -21.60 13.16
C GLU A 66 15.54 -20.81 13.68
N ALA A 67 16.51 -20.48 12.83
CA ALA A 67 17.66 -19.66 13.23
C ALA A 67 17.24 -18.23 13.66
N THR A 68 16.17 -17.70 13.07
CA THR A 68 15.58 -16.43 13.48
C THR A 68 14.94 -16.54 14.84
N TYR A 69 14.18 -17.61 15.12
CA TYR A 69 13.57 -17.88 16.40
C TYR A 69 14.61 -17.95 17.50
N ASP A 70 15.65 -18.79 17.34
CA ASP A 70 16.73 -18.96 18.31
C ASP A 70 17.44 -17.64 18.63
N THR A 71 17.70 -16.85 17.59
CA THR A 71 18.37 -15.55 17.74
C THR A 71 17.49 -14.55 18.48
N LEU A 72 16.22 -14.40 18.07
CA LEU A 72 15.30 -13.42 18.64
C LEU A 72 14.83 -13.80 20.03
N SER A 73 14.59 -15.10 20.28
CA SER A 73 14.23 -15.59 21.62
C SER A 73 15.31 -15.24 22.65
N ALA A 74 16.56 -15.48 22.29
CA ALA A 74 17.70 -15.15 23.15
C ALA A 74 18.00 -13.63 23.24
N THR A 75 17.69 -12.85 22.21
CA THR A 75 18.01 -11.40 22.17
C THR A 75 16.90 -10.57 22.81
N LEU A 76 15.64 -10.95 22.63
CA LEU A 76 14.47 -10.19 23.07
C LEU A 76 13.80 -10.79 24.31
N ASP A 77 14.33 -11.91 24.84
CA ASP A 77 13.78 -12.64 26.02
C ASP A 77 12.29 -12.98 25.82
N VAL A 78 11.95 -13.61 24.70
CA VAL A 78 10.59 -14.00 24.31
C VAL A 78 10.57 -15.47 23.93
N ALA A 79 9.56 -16.20 24.41
CA ALA A 79 9.27 -17.58 24.01
C ALA A 79 7.78 -17.72 23.68
N PHE A 80 7.46 -18.73 22.86
CA PHE A 80 6.09 -19.02 22.44
C PHE A 80 5.70 -20.45 22.86
N ASP A 81 4.49 -20.59 23.39
CA ASP A 81 3.93 -21.90 23.78
C ASP A 81 3.38 -22.67 22.57
N GLU A 82 3.10 -21.99 21.46
CA GLU A 82 2.54 -22.56 20.23
C GLU A 82 3.41 -22.21 19.03
N ARG A 83 3.35 -23.03 17.99
CA ARG A 83 4.06 -22.77 16.74
C ARG A 83 3.57 -21.49 16.06
N ILE A 84 4.52 -20.73 15.52
CA ILE A 84 4.25 -19.52 14.74
C ILE A 84 3.94 -19.95 13.30
N ARG A 85 2.96 -19.33 12.68
CA ARG A 85 2.59 -19.62 11.29
C ARG A 85 3.24 -18.66 10.32
N VAL A 86 3.84 -19.23 9.27
CA VAL A 86 4.46 -18.52 8.14
C VAL A 86 3.72 -18.89 6.86
N TYR A 87 3.08 -17.93 6.22
CA TYR A 87 2.37 -18.14 4.95
C TYR A 87 3.20 -17.61 3.80
N LEU A 88 3.49 -18.46 2.81
CA LEU A 88 4.25 -18.11 1.61
C LEU A 88 3.33 -18.09 0.40
N SER A 89 3.49 -17.15 -0.51
CA SER A 89 2.78 -17.11 -1.78
C SER A 89 3.60 -16.43 -2.87
N ASP A 90 3.56 -17.00 -4.06
CA ASP A 90 4.08 -16.40 -5.30
C ASP A 90 2.96 -16.03 -6.27
N GLN A 91 1.70 -16.14 -5.86
CA GLN A 91 0.56 -16.07 -6.76
C GLN A 91 0.44 -14.74 -7.51
N ASP A 92 0.81 -13.64 -6.89
CA ASP A 92 0.82 -12.31 -7.49
C ASP A 92 2.22 -11.70 -7.47
N ALA A 93 2.60 -10.94 -8.50
CA ALA A 93 3.86 -10.21 -8.56
C ALA A 93 3.86 -9.00 -7.61
N ILE A 94 3.63 -9.26 -6.33
CA ILE A 94 3.70 -8.30 -5.24
C ILE A 94 4.96 -8.58 -4.44
N VAL A 95 5.66 -7.56 -4.01
CA VAL A 95 6.79 -7.66 -3.08
C VAL A 95 6.35 -7.04 -1.78
N ASN A 96 6.02 -7.85 -0.82
CA ASN A 96 5.59 -7.44 0.50
C ASN A 96 5.69 -8.60 1.50
N GLY A 97 5.82 -8.26 2.77
CA GLY A 97 5.56 -9.12 3.91
C GLY A 97 4.76 -8.33 4.92
N PHE A 98 4.11 -8.99 5.82
CA PHE A 98 3.53 -8.37 7.00
C PHE A 98 3.31 -9.38 8.12
N ALA A 99 3.50 -8.93 9.32
CA ALA A 99 3.23 -9.66 10.54
C ALA A 99 1.87 -9.25 11.13
N VAL A 100 1.17 -10.20 11.68
CA VAL A 100 -0.16 -10.01 12.29
C VAL A 100 -0.13 -10.45 13.75
N PRO A 101 -0.40 -9.54 14.73
CA PRO A 101 -0.18 -9.78 16.15
C PRO A 101 -1.40 -10.42 16.85
N PHE A 102 -2.05 -11.41 16.24
CA PHE A 102 -3.22 -12.07 16.82
C PHE A 102 -2.94 -13.55 17.10
N GLY A 103 -3.38 -14.05 18.26
CA GLY A 103 -2.99 -15.37 18.76
C GLY A 103 -1.51 -15.40 19.08
N THR A 104 -0.78 -16.42 18.63
CA THR A 104 0.69 -16.48 18.64
C THR A 104 1.32 -15.57 17.57
N GLY A 105 0.52 -14.94 16.73
CA GLY A 105 0.95 -14.20 15.56
C GLY A 105 1.18 -15.08 14.33
N TYR A 106 1.22 -14.46 13.15
CA TYR A 106 1.60 -15.11 11.89
C TYR A 106 2.16 -14.09 10.91
N THR A 107 2.86 -14.58 9.88
CA THR A 107 3.38 -13.72 8.81
C THR A 107 2.86 -14.20 7.45
N ASP A 108 2.52 -13.24 6.58
CA ASP A 108 2.22 -13.47 5.16
C ASP A 108 3.33 -12.87 4.31
N ILE A 109 3.94 -13.69 3.45
CA ILE A 109 5.12 -13.32 2.67
C ILE A 109 4.89 -13.65 1.20
N TRP A 110 5.07 -12.64 0.32
CA TRP A 110 5.17 -12.87 -1.11
C TRP A 110 6.61 -13.21 -1.49
N VAL A 111 6.82 -14.42 -1.98
CA VAL A 111 8.10 -14.88 -2.51
C VAL A 111 8.18 -14.53 -3.99
N ASN A 112 8.80 -13.39 -4.30
CA ASN A 112 8.98 -12.88 -5.65
C ASN A 112 10.43 -12.47 -5.88
N THR A 113 10.91 -12.65 -7.10
CA THR A 113 12.30 -12.44 -7.49
C THR A 113 12.46 -11.36 -8.56
N ASN A 114 11.50 -10.45 -8.66
CA ASN A 114 11.53 -9.38 -9.63
C ASN A 114 12.39 -8.18 -9.18
N ASP A 115 12.54 -7.18 -10.04
CA ASP A 115 13.35 -5.98 -9.79
C ASP A 115 12.88 -5.19 -8.54
N TRP A 116 11.59 -5.28 -8.19
CA TRP A 116 11.06 -4.73 -6.95
C TRP A 116 11.63 -5.44 -5.73
N ALA A 117 11.68 -6.77 -5.70
CA ALA A 117 12.31 -7.53 -4.64
C ALA A 117 13.78 -7.12 -4.49
N ALA A 118 14.51 -7.07 -5.60
CA ALA A 118 15.89 -6.61 -5.62
C ALA A 118 16.07 -5.18 -5.06
N SER A 119 15.10 -4.30 -5.26
CA SER A 119 15.15 -2.93 -4.73
C SER A 119 14.87 -2.83 -3.23
N PHE A 120 14.29 -3.86 -2.62
CA PHE A 120 13.98 -3.92 -1.20
C PHE A 120 14.94 -4.81 -0.39
N SER A 121 15.64 -5.74 -1.02
CA SER A 121 16.44 -6.75 -0.31
C SER A 121 17.91 -6.37 -0.05
N GLY A 122 18.39 -5.25 -0.56
CA GLY A 122 19.84 -4.94 -0.43
C GLY A 122 20.69 -5.97 -1.17
N ALA A 123 21.78 -6.41 -0.58
CA ALA A 123 22.65 -7.46 -1.12
C ALA A 123 22.12 -8.89 -0.82
N THR A 124 21.19 -9.02 0.14
CA THR A 124 20.69 -10.31 0.59
C THR A 124 19.50 -10.82 -0.23
N SER A 125 19.13 -12.10 -0.08
CA SER A 125 17.90 -12.63 -0.67
C SER A 125 16.67 -11.99 -0.06
N TRP A 126 15.61 -11.88 -0.87
CA TRP A 126 14.34 -11.34 -0.40
C TRP A 126 13.70 -12.24 0.66
N LEU A 127 13.69 -13.57 0.45
CA LEU A 127 13.07 -14.52 1.36
C LEU A 127 13.66 -14.42 2.76
N ARG A 128 14.99 -14.51 2.85
CA ARG A 128 15.70 -14.42 4.15
C ARG A 128 15.44 -13.09 4.86
N LEU A 129 15.52 -11.98 4.12
CA LEU A 129 15.37 -10.66 4.69
C LEU A 129 13.94 -10.42 5.22
N VAL A 130 12.91 -10.71 4.39
CA VAL A 130 11.53 -10.45 4.78
C VAL A 130 11.08 -11.37 5.91
N LEU A 131 11.50 -12.64 5.88
CA LEU A 131 11.14 -13.60 6.93
C LEU A 131 11.70 -13.17 8.28
N ALA A 132 12.99 -12.84 8.35
CA ALA A 132 13.62 -12.34 9.57
C ALA A 132 12.98 -11.02 10.07
N HIS A 133 12.62 -10.13 9.14
CA HIS A 133 11.97 -8.86 9.46
C HIS A 133 10.57 -9.06 10.06
N GLU A 134 9.72 -9.86 9.40
CA GLU A 134 8.35 -10.09 9.85
C GLU A 134 8.29 -10.92 11.15
N LEU A 135 9.18 -11.89 11.32
CA LEU A 135 9.29 -12.62 12.59
C LEU A 135 9.71 -11.70 13.73
N THR A 136 10.60 -10.72 13.49
CA THR A 136 10.95 -9.72 14.52
C THR A 136 9.72 -8.95 15.00
N HIS A 137 8.78 -8.63 14.10
CA HIS A 137 7.51 -8.01 14.51
C HIS A 137 6.69 -8.93 15.42
N ILE A 138 6.63 -10.24 15.15
CA ILE A 138 5.93 -11.20 16.02
C ILE A 138 6.53 -11.21 17.42
N PHE A 139 7.86 -11.30 17.53
CA PHE A 139 8.57 -11.24 18.82
C PHE A 139 8.36 -9.90 19.54
N HIS A 140 8.41 -8.78 18.81
CA HIS A 140 8.14 -7.46 19.35
C HIS A 140 6.71 -7.36 19.92
N TYR A 141 5.72 -7.85 19.19
CA TYR A 141 4.32 -7.84 19.63
C TYR A 141 4.13 -8.70 20.88
N GLU A 142 4.83 -9.82 20.99
CA GLU A 142 4.78 -10.68 22.17
C GLU A 142 5.43 -10.01 23.39
N ALA A 143 6.64 -9.44 23.25
CA ALA A 143 7.32 -8.69 24.30
C ALA A 143 6.44 -7.54 24.85
N ALA A 144 5.77 -6.80 23.96
CA ALA A 144 4.90 -5.69 24.31
C ALA A 144 3.46 -6.10 24.68
N ARG A 145 3.12 -7.40 24.66
CA ARG A 145 1.76 -7.90 24.88
C ARG A 145 1.18 -7.43 26.22
N SER A 146 -0.08 -7.02 26.20
CA SER A 146 -0.85 -6.63 27.36
C SER A 146 -2.06 -7.55 27.54
N GLY A 147 -2.40 -7.88 28.78
CA GLY A 147 -3.61 -8.64 29.11
C GLY A 147 -4.93 -8.00 28.67
N LEU A 148 -4.90 -6.71 28.35
CA LEU A 148 -6.09 -5.97 27.85
C LEU A 148 -6.34 -6.15 26.36
N GLY A 149 -5.50 -6.89 25.61
CA GLY A 149 -5.67 -7.11 24.18
C GLY A 149 -5.81 -5.80 23.39
N VAL A 150 -6.85 -5.70 22.55
CA VAL A 150 -7.09 -4.50 21.72
C VAL A 150 -7.31 -3.22 22.52
N TRP A 151 -7.76 -3.30 23.76
CA TRP A 151 -7.96 -2.15 24.63
C TRP A 151 -6.67 -1.50 25.10
N ALA A 152 -5.56 -2.23 25.11
CA ALA A 152 -4.24 -1.69 25.39
C ALA A 152 -3.87 -0.55 24.43
N LEU A 153 -4.30 -0.62 23.15
CA LEU A 153 -4.09 0.44 22.16
C LEU A 153 -4.82 1.75 22.50
N ALA A 154 -5.93 1.68 23.25
CA ALA A 154 -6.67 2.85 23.70
C ALA A 154 -6.15 3.45 25.01
N LEU A 155 -5.52 2.64 25.86
CA LEU A 155 -5.07 3.00 27.20
C LEU A 155 -3.56 3.25 27.27
N GLY A 156 -2.77 2.62 26.40
CA GLY A 156 -1.33 2.80 26.32
C GLY A 156 -0.91 3.68 25.13
N GLY A 157 0.27 4.26 25.21
CA GLY A 157 0.92 4.92 24.08
C GLY A 157 1.46 3.89 23.11
N SER A 158 0.89 3.83 21.93
CA SER A 158 1.34 2.92 20.87
C SER A 158 2.81 3.17 20.49
N PHE A 159 3.56 2.10 20.22
CA PHE A 159 4.89 2.21 19.64
C PHE A 159 4.86 3.07 18.36
N PRO A 160 5.74 4.06 18.22
CA PRO A 160 5.90 4.78 16.97
C PRO A 160 6.27 3.80 15.86
N ARG A 161 5.59 3.88 14.70
CA ARG A 161 5.88 2.96 13.61
C ARG A 161 7.34 2.99 13.16
N VAL A 162 7.97 4.14 13.25
CA VAL A 162 9.40 4.30 12.95
C VAL A 162 10.27 3.39 13.82
N TRP A 163 9.89 3.19 15.09
CA TRP A 163 10.59 2.28 16.00
C TRP A 163 10.26 0.81 15.76
N THR A 164 8.99 0.50 15.50
CA THR A 164 8.57 -0.87 15.16
C THR A 164 9.32 -1.40 13.93
N GLU A 165 9.36 -0.60 12.85
CA GLU A 165 10.07 -0.97 11.63
C GLU A 165 11.61 -0.92 11.83
N GLY A 166 12.09 0.05 12.62
CA GLY A 166 13.51 0.19 12.93
C GLY A 166 14.07 -0.99 13.70
N LEU A 167 13.32 -1.51 14.69
CA LEU A 167 13.71 -2.70 15.44
C LEU A 167 13.76 -3.93 14.53
N ALA A 168 12.76 -4.12 13.68
CA ALA A 168 12.74 -5.23 12.75
C ALA A 168 13.94 -5.20 11.79
N GLN A 169 14.33 -4.01 11.30
CA GLN A 169 15.53 -3.88 10.48
C GLN A 169 16.82 -4.10 11.29
N TYR A 170 16.89 -3.61 12.51
CA TYR A 170 18.06 -3.76 13.37
C TYR A 170 18.40 -5.24 13.63
N GLN A 171 17.39 -6.07 13.85
CA GLN A 171 17.55 -7.51 14.04
C GLN A 171 17.79 -8.27 12.73
N ALA A 172 17.14 -7.87 11.64
CA ALA A 172 17.13 -8.64 10.40
C ALA A 172 18.33 -8.35 9.48
N GLU A 173 18.92 -7.14 9.52
CA GLU A 173 19.92 -6.70 8.55
C GLU A 173 20.99 -5.77 9.13
N THR A 174 22.12 -5.68 8.45
CA THR A 174 23.15 -4.66 8.71
C THR A 174 22.73 -3.32 8.11
N TRP A 175 23.35 -2.21 8.60
CA TRP A 175 23.21 -0.91 7.94
C TRP A 175 23.77 -0.99 6.52
N ASN A 176 22.97 -0.65 5.54
CA ASN A 176 23.35 -0.80 4.14
C ASN A 176 22.88 0.38 3.27
N ALA A 177 23.46 0.48 2.08
CA ALA A 177 23.23 1.57 1.14
C ALA A 177 21.78 1.65 0.65
N GLN A 178 21.18 0.52 0.30
CA GLN A 178 19.92 0.48 -0.41
C GLN A 178 18.71 0.79 0.49
N ARG A 179 18.73 0.32 1.74
CA ARG A 179 17.62 0.44 2.66
C ARG A 179 17.80 1.55 3.71
N GLY A 180 19.05 1.92 4.03
CA GLY A 180 19.37 2.88 5.05
C GLY A 180 20.02 4.16 4.52
N GLU A 181 21.30 4.05 4.18
CA GLU A 181 22.22 5.16 3.90
C GLU A 181 21.68 6.17 2.88
N ARG A 182 21.27 5.67 1.70
CA ARG A 182 20.74 6.47 0.60
C ARG A 182 19.58 7.39 0.99
N TRP A 183 18.66 6.86 1.81
CA TRP A 183 17.42 7.57 2.16
C TRP A 183 17.63 8.58 3.28
N LEU A 184 18.42 8.19 4.28
CA LEU A 184 18.72 9.06 5.41
C LEU A 184 19.63 10.21 4.98
N ARG A 185 20.67 9.92 4.17
CA ARG A 185 21.55 10.94 3.57
C ARG A 185 20.75 11.96 2.75
N ALA A 186 19.86 11.49 1.87
CA ALA A 186 19.02 12.39 1.07
C ALA A 186 18.10 13.26 1.95
N ALA A 187 17.54 12.71 3.02
CA ALA A 187 16.68 13.47 3.94
C ALA A 187 17.46 14.54 4.72
N VAL A 188 18.67 14.25 5.16
CA VAL A 188 19.56 15.23 5.82
C VAL A 188 19.92 16.36 4.85
N LEU A 189 20.39 16.03 3.67
CA LEU A 189 20.83 17.01 2.68
C LEU A 189 19.70 17.89 2.12
N ASP A 190 18.45 17.46 2.27
CA ASP A 190 17.23 18.19 1.89
C ASP A 190 16.54 18.86 3.07
N ASP A 191 17.19 18.90 4.26
CA ASP A 191 16.63 19.42 5.52
C ASP A 191 15.22 18.85 5.84
N ALA A 192 15.06 17.56 5.67
CA ALA A 192 13.78 16.87 5.77
C ALA A 192 13.63 16.01 7.03
N LEU A 193 14.47 16.21 8.05
CA LEU A 193 14.44 15.51 9.34
C LEU A 193 14.06 16.48 10.47
N ALA A 194 12.92 17.19 10.35
CA ALA A 194 12.33 17.88 11.50
C ALA A 194 11.75 16.83 12.47
N TYR A 195 11.64 17.17 13.75
CA TYR A 195 11.11 16.28 14.79
C TYR A 195 9.78 15.65 14.41
N ASP A 196 8.84 16.48 13.97
CA ASP A 196 7.53 16.02 13.54
C ASP A 196 7.57 15.16 12.27
N ASP A 197 8.49 15.42 11.35
CA ASP A 197 8.67 14.64 10.13
C ASP A 197 9.25 13.25 10.43
N GLY A 198 10.25 13.15 11.31
CA GLY A 198 10.92 11.91 11.66
C GLY A 198 10.07 10.98 12.54
N ARG A 199 9.39 11.54 13.54
CA ARG A 199 8.55 10.78 14.47
C ARG A 199 7.26 10.28 13.83
N SER A 200 6.68 11.07 12.95
CA SER A 200 5.38 10.81 12.36
C SER A 200 5.45 10.20 10.97
N LEU A 201 6.63 9.81 10.50
CA LEU A 201 6.77 9.01 9.30
C LEU A 201 5.88 7.78 9.41
N TRP A 202 4.94 7.65 8.46
CA TRP A 202 3.97 6.55 8.48
C TRP A 202 4.27 5.50 7.43
N ASN A 203 4.92 5.89 6.34
CA ASN A 203 5.20 5.00 5.23
C ASN A 203 6.34 5.52 4.35
N GLY A 204 6.92 4.64 3.56
CA GLY A 204 7.99 4.94 2.61
C GLY A 204 9.36 4.56 3.14
N ARG A 205 10.35 4.58 2.25
CA ARG A 205 11.71 4.09 2.55
C ARG A 205 12.42 4.88 3.64
N LEU A 206 12.14 6.17 3.78
CA LEU A 206 12.70 6.98 4.86
C LEU A 206 12.20 6.54 6.25
N LEU A 207 10.98 6.00 6.36
CA LEU A 207 10.48 5.41 7.60
C LEU A 207 11.43 4.32 8.11
N TYR A 208 11.79 3.39 7.23
CA TYR A 208 12.69 2.28 7.54
C TYR A 208 14.10 2.77 7.86
N ALA A 209 14.68 3.60 7.00
CA ALA A 209 16.02 4.13 7.19
C ALA A 209 16.16 4.95 8.49
N SER A 210 15.20 5.83 8.78
CA SER A 210 15.15 6.64 9.99
C SER A 210 14.99 5.77 11.24
N GLY A 211 14.08 4.78 11.20
CA GLY A 211 13.88 3.86 12.32
C GLY A 211 15.09 2.99 12.60
N HIS A 212 15.68 2.38 11.57
CA HIS A 212 16.88 1.56 11.70
C HIS A 212 18.05 2.35 12.33
N SER A 213 18.29 3.58 11.83
CA SER A 213 19.36 4.40 12.38
C SER A 213 19.10 4.85 13.81
N GLN A 214 17.84 5.14 14.20
CA GLN A 214 17.48 5.49 15.58
C GLN A 214 17.69 4.32 16.56
N VAL A 215 17.28 3.11 16.17
CA VAL A 215 17.49 1.92 17.03
C VAL A 215 18.98 1.61 17.16
N ARG A 216 19.75 1.70 16.07
CA ARG A 216 21.23 1.54 16.14
C ARG A 216 21.88 2.58 17.03
N TYR A 217 21.48 3.84 16.90
CA TYR A 217 21.99 4.93 17.74
C TYR A 217 21.60 4.74 19.22
N PHE A 218 20.38 4.27 19.49
CA PHE A 218 19.94 3.92 20.85
C PHE A 218 20.75 2.77 21.43
N ALA A 219 20.93 1.68 20.70
CA ALA A 219 21.73 0.54 21.12
C ALA A 219 23.20 0.92 21.38
N GLN A 220 23.77 1.82 20.55
CA GLN A 220 25.12 2.36 20.74
C GLN A 220 25.23 3.17 22.05
N GLN A 221 24.21 3.98 22.38
CA GLN A 221 24.24 4.86 23.56
C GLN A 221 23.89 4.13 24.88
N HIS A 222 22.98 3.17 24.84
CA HIS A 222 22.35 2.56 26.02
C HIS A 222 22.57 1.04 26.12
N GLY A 223 23.00 0.40 25.02
CA GLY A 223 23.15 -1.06 24.95
C GLY A 223 21.86 -1.80 24.59
N ASP A 224 22.02 -3.04 24.14
CA ASP A 224 20.91 -3.90 23.67
C ASP A 224 20.02 -4.38 24.83
N SER A 225 20.56 -4.58 26.05
CA SER A 225 19.75 -4.91 27.22
C SER A 225 18.71 -3.84 27.51
N THR A 226 19.08 -2.56 27.36
CA THR A 226 18.14 -1.44 27.57
C THR A 226 17.04 -1.42 26.48
N LEU A 227 17.37 -1.89 25.26
CA LEU A 227 16.37 -2.06 24.21
C LEU A 227 15.36 -3.16 24.54
N THR A 228 15.82 -4.28 25.13
CA THR A 228 14.96 -5.36 25.62
C THR A 228 14.08 -4.88 26.78
N ASP A 229 14.67 -4.16 27.75
CA ASP A 229 13.93 -3.58 28.87
C ASP A 229 12.83 -2.61 28.39
N LEU A 230 13.12 -1.81 27.36
CA LEU A 230 12.13 -0.90 26.74
C LEU A 230 10.92 -1.66 26.18
N LEU A 231 11.11 -2.83 25.57
CA LEU A 231 10.04 -3.65 25.00
C LEU A 231 9.17 -4.29 26.09
N HIS A 232 9.79 -4.73 27.19
CA HIS A 232 9.10 -5.41 28.27
C HIS A 232 8.48 -4.47 29.29
N HIS A 233 8.83 -3.17 29.31
CA HIS A 233 8.34 -2.22 30.28
C HIS A 233 6.82 -2.07 30.23
N LYS A 234 6.16 -2.24 31.37
CA LYS A 234 4.71 -2.08 31.52
C LYS A 234 4.40 -0.90 32.43
N THR A 235 3.32 -0.24 32.15
CA THR A 235 2.81 0.90 32.92
C THR A 235 1.43 0.56 33.44
N ASP A 236 1.23 0.80 34.74
CA ASP A 236 -0.05 0.62 35.41
C ASP A 236 -1.10 1.59 34.88
N VAL A 237 -2.25 1.08 34.53
CA VAL A 237 -3.43 1.85 34.14
C VAL A 237 -4.64 1.42 34.95
N LEU A 238 -5.74 2.18 34.90
CA LEU A 238 -6.97 1.92 35.60
C LEU A 238 -6.76 1.72 37.11
N PHE A 239 -5.93 2.57 37.73
CA PHE A 239 -5.61 2.50 39.17
C PHE A 239 -4.92 1.20 39.61
N GLY A 240 -4.07 0.63 38.76
CA GLY A 240 -3.34 -0.60 39.01
C GLY A 240 -4.14 -1.89 38.74
N LEU A 241 -5.31 -1.79 38.13
CA LEU A 241 -6.09 -2.97 37.73
C LEU A 241 -5.61 -3.64 36.45
N ALA A 242 -4.79 -2.95 35.66
CA ALA A 242 -4.24 -3.47 34.43
C ALA A 242 -2.91 -2.79 34.08
N GLU A 243 -2.10 -3.51 33.30
CA GLU A 243 -0.82 -3.03 32.79
C GLU A 243 -0.87 -2.94 31.26
N VAL A 244 -0.26 -1.87 30.71
CA VAL A 244 -0.11 -1.68 29.25
C VAL A 244 1.32 -1.25 28.94
N HIS A 245 1.76 -1.51 27.73
CA HIS A 245 2.99 -0.93 27.21
C HIS A 245 2.72 0.51 26.78
N ASP A 246 3.38 1.49 27.41
CA ASP A 246 3.41 2.90 27.00
C ASP A 246 4.82 3.28 26.54
N PHE A 247 5.01 3.56 25.25
CA PHE A 247 6.33 3.81 24.69
C PHE A 247 7.05 5.01 25.33
N GLU A 248 6.35 6.11 25.59
CA GLU A 248 6.97 7.31 26.16
C GLU A 248 7.36 7.10 27.63
N ALA A 249 6.55 6.36 28.40
CA ALA A 249 6.86 6.00 29.77
C ALA A 249 8.01 5.00 29.82
N ALA A 250 7.96 3.96 28.99
CA ALA A 250 9.02 2.96 28.85
C ALA A 250 10.35 3.61 28.47
N PHE A 251 10.34 4.52 27.48
CA PHE A 251 11.54 5.22 27.03
C PHE A 251 12.18 6.07 28.15
N ARG A 252 11.37 6.79 28.93
CA ARG A 252 11.87 7.58 30.07
C ARG A 252 12.42 6.70 31.18
N ALA A 253 11.75 5.58 31.45
CA ALA A 253 12.17 4.66 32.51
C ALA A 253 13.49 3.95 32.19
N THR A 254 13.70 3.56 30.93
CA THR A 254 14.86 2.76 30.52
C THR A 254 16.03 3.63 30.05
N ALA A 255 15.79 4.66 29.25
CA ALA A 255 16.82 5.54 28.72
C ALA A 255 17.14 6.76 29.60
N GLY A 256 16.35 7.03 30.65
CA GLY A 256 16.56 8.17 31.57
C GLY A 256 16.26 9.55 30.95
N GLN A 257 15.67 9.58 29.75
CA GLN A 257 15.35 10.82 29.03
C GLN A 257 14.06 10.68 28.20
N SER A 258 13.48 11.79 27.72
CA SER A 258 12.33 11.72 26.83
C SER A 258 12.74 11.29 25.43
N TYR A 259 11.82 10.67 24.68
CA TYR A 259 12.06 10.34 23.26
C TYR A 259 12.33 11.59 22.42
N GLU A 260 11.71 12.73 22.75
CA GLU A 260 11.98 14.00 22.06
C GLU A 260 13.44 14.45 22.23
N THR A 261 13.99 14.40 23.46
CA THR A 261 15.40 14.73 23.72
C THR A 261 16.34 13.80 22.95
N PHE A 262 16.07 12.50 22.99
CA PHE A 262 16.82 11.50 22.24
C PHE A 262 16.77 11.77 20.71
N TYR A 263 15.57 12.05 20.18
CA TYR A 263 15.39 12.30 18.75
C TYR A 263 16.20 13.53 18.28
N GLU A 264 16.24 14.62 19.06
CA GLU A 264 17.03 15.81 18.72
C GLU A 264 18.53 15.55 18.80
N GLN A 265 18.99 14.72 19.73
CA GLN A 265 20.39 14.28 19.80
C GLN A 265 20.77 13.44 18.56
N TRP A 266 19.98 12.41 18.27
CA TRP A 266 20.16 11.59 17.08
C TRP A 266 20.17 12.45 15.80
N ARG A 267 19.18 13.33 15.63
CA ARG A 267 19.07 14.20 14.47
C ARG A 267 20.30 15.09 14.30
N ARG A 268 20.79 15.69 15.38
CA ARG A 268 21.99 16.51 15.36
C ARG A 268 23.19 15.71 14.89
N ASP A 269 23.41 14.53 15.47
CA ASP A 269 24.59 13.73 15.19
C ASP A 269 24.57 13.14 13.78
N VAL A 270 23.42 12.69 13.31
CA VAL A 270 23.20 12.26 11.92
C VAL A 270 23.41 13.43 10.92
N ASN A 271 23.00 14.65 11.26
CA ASN A 271 23.28 15.83 10.43
C ASN A 271 24.77 16.14 10.36
N VAL A 272 25.51 16.06 11.48
CA VAL A 272 26.95 16.24 11.49
C VAL A 272 27.63 15.17 10.64
N TYR A 273 27.23 13.89 10.79
CA TYR A 273 27.76 12.77 10.02
C TYR A 273 27.61 13.01 8.51
N TYR A 274 26.41 13.22 8.00
CA TYR A 274 26.18 13.33 6.55
C TYR A 274 26.70 14.62 5.95
N ASN A 275 26.70 15.74 6.64
CA ASN A 275 27.30 16.97 6.11
C ASN A 275 28.83 16.88 6.08
N THR A 276 29.47 16.24 7.09
CA THR A 276 30.92 15.97 7.08
C THR A 276 31.28 15.04 5.92
N LEU A 277 30.51 13.98 5.71
CA LEU A 277 30.70 13.07 4.58
C LEU A 277 30.55 13.79 3.24
N ALA A 278 29.45 14.56 3.08
CA ALA A 278 29.15 15.28 1.85
C ALA A 278 30.22 16.30 1.46
N SER A 279 30.85 16.96 2.44
CA SER A 279 31.92 17.95 2.19
C SER A 279 33.17 17.35 1.56
N GLN A 280 33.36 16.03 1.63
CA GLN A 280 34.51 15.30 1.14
C GLN A 280 34.28 14.62 -0.21
N LEU A 281 33.02 14.49 -0.64
CA LEU A 281 32.60 13.79 -1.85
C LEU A 281 32.48 14.75 -3.04
N GLU A 282 32.41 14.15 -4.24
CA GLU A 282 32.16 14.92 -5.46
C GLU A 282 30.70 15.42 -5.53
N THR A 283 30.55 16.65 -6.03
CA THR A 283 29.24 17.20 -6.38
C THR A 283 28.97 17.10 -7.88
N LEU A 284 27.71 17.13 -8.31
CA LEU A 284 27.38 17.07 -9.73
C LEU A 284 28.02 18.21 -10.53
N ASP A 285 28.09 19.42 -9.95
CA ASP A 285 28.73 20.60 -10.58
C ASP A 285 30.25 20.45 -10.75
N SER A 286 30.87 19.51 -10.02
CA SER A 286 32.29 19.22 -10.18
C SER A 286 32.58 18.25 -11.34
N LEU A 287 31.56 17.74 -11.99
CA LEU A 287 31.64 16.79 -13.09
C LEU A 287 31.43 17.51 -14.44
N GLN A 288 32.16 17.08 -15.47
CA GLN A 288 31.80 17.43 -16.85
C GLN A 288 30.63 16.58 -17.29
N THR A 289 29.41 17.12 -17.28
CA THR A 289 28.19 16.41 -17.61
C THR A 289 27.36 17.17 -18.63
N ASP A 290 26.71 16.42 -19.52
CA ASP A 290 25.59 16.94 -20.31
C ASP A 290 24.26 16.52 -19.68
N THR A 291 23.36 17.47 -19.50
CA THR A 291 22.03 17.21 -18.98
C THR A 291 21.13 16.68 -20.08
N LEU A 292 20.44 15.58 -19.81
CA LEU A 292 19.41 15.03 -20.69
C LEU A 292 18.03 15.52 -20.23
N ALA A 293 17.29 16.14 -21.15
CA ALA A 293 15.92 16.56 -20.90
C ALA A 293 14.97 15.35 -20.97
N VAL A 294 14.52 14.85 -19.80
CA VAL A 294 13.59 13.74 -19.71
C VAL A 294 12.27 14.19 -19.04
N PRO A 295 11.11 13.74 -19.53
CA PRO A 295 9.85 14.06 -18.89
C PRO A 295 9.68 13.29 -17.58
N GLY A 296 9.11 13.93 -16.57
CA GLY A 296 8.86 13.29 -15.27
C GLY A 296 9.73 13.83 -14.13
N ARG A 297 9.55 13.26 -12.97
CA ARG A 297 10.31 13.64 -11.75
C ARG A 297 11.34 12.59 -11.33
N TYR A 298 11.08 11.33 -11.63
CA TYR A 298 11.96 10.22 -11.28
C TYR A 298 12.30 9.44 -12.53
N VAL A 299 13.57 9.03 -12.63
CA VAL A 299 14.13 8.31 -13.77
C VAL A 299 14.44 6.89 -13.34
N ASP A 300 13.66 5.94 -13.85
CA ASP A 300 13.80 4.52 -13.52
C ASP A 300 14.64 3.75 -14.55
N GLY A 301 14.66 4.21 -15.81
CA GLY A 301 15.42 3.60 -16.90
C GLY A 301 15.63 4.54 -18.07
N LEU A 302 16.78 4.41 -18.71
CA LEU A 302 17.13 5.10 -19.96
C LEU A 302 17.83 4.09 -20.88
N ALA A 303 17.52 4.12 -22.16
CA ALA A 303 18.23 3.34 -23.18
C ALA A 303 18.23 4.11 -24.50
N TYR A 304 19.41 4.28 -25.10
CA TYR A 304 19.53 4.86 -26.44
C TYR A 304 19.18 3.85 -27.53
N SER A 305 18.61 4.32 -28.62
CA SER A 305 18.48 3.53 -29.86
C SER A 305 19.87 3.19 -30.40
N PRO A 306 20.03 2.07 -31.13
CA PRO A 306 21.32 1.66 -31.66
C PRO A 306 22.00 2.72 -32.56
N ASP A 307 21.22 3.53 -33.24
CA ASP A 307 21.67 4.69 -34.05
C ASP A 307 21.86 5.97 -33.21
N THR A 308 21.63 5.92 -31.92
CA THR A 308 21.71 7.03 -30.95
C THR A 308 20.79 8.22 -31.21
N SER A 309 19.91 8.12 -32.19
CA SER A 309 18.97 9.20 -32.57
C SER A 309 17.81 9.39 -31.58
N ARG A 310 17.51 8.38 -30.73
CA ARG A 310 16.37 8.39 -29.81
C ARG A 310 16.75 7.80 -28.45
N ILE A 311 16.00 8.20 -27.43
CA ILE A 311 16.13 7.69 -26.04
C ILE A 311 14.78 7.10 -25.61
N ALA A 312 14.76 5.83 -25.21
CA ALA A 312 13.67 5.25 -24.45
C ALA A 312 13.84 5.60 -22.97
N ALA A 313 12.95 6.42 -22.44
CA ALA A 313 13.00 6.89 -21.05
C ALA A 313 11.82 6.34 -20.26
N LEU A 314 12.10 5.56 -19.23
CA LEU A 314 11.12 5.07 -18.28
C LEU A 314 11.10 6.00 -17.07
N THR A 315 10.01 6.75 -16.91
CA THR A 315 9.92 7.79 -15.89
C THR A 315 8.63 7.72 -15.09
N GLN A 316 8.67 8.29 -13.87
CA GLN A 316 7.52 8.43 -13.00
C GLN A 316 7.30 9.91 -12.66
N HIS A 317 6.04 10.38 -12.73
CA HIS A 317 5.71 11.78 -12.48
C HIS A 317 5.42 12.10 -11.01
N SER A 318 5.02 11.13 -10.22
CA SER A 318 4.64 11.34 -8.82
C SER A 318 4.73 10.04 -8.03
N PRO A 319 5.32 10.06 -6.83
CA PRO A 319 5.32 8.90 -5.95
C PRO A 319 3.89 8.52 -5.47
N ALA A 320 2.96 9.47 -5.51
CA ALA A 320 1.55 9.22 -5.22
C ALA A 320 0.82 8.45 -6.34
N ARG A 321 1.42 8.36 -7.51
CA ARG A 321 0.94 7.59 -8.67
C ARG A 321 2.08 6.71 -9.17
N PRO A 322 2.24 5.51 -8.65
CA PRO A 322 3.33 4.60 -9.05
C PRO A 322 3.06 3.98 -10.43
N VAL A 323 2.75 4.82 -11.40
CA VAL A 323 2.58 4.49 -12.80
C VAL A 323 3.78 5.05 -13.54
N ARG A 324 4.55 4.17 -14.15
CA ARG A 324 5.65 4.53 -15.03
C ARG A 324 5.15 4.77 -16.44
N ARG A 325 5.82 5.65 -17.14
CA ARG A 325 5.59 5.93 -18.55
C ARG A 325 6.88 5.72 -19.32
N LEU A 326 6.77 4.95 -20.38
CA LEU A 326 7.80 4.82 -21.38
C LEU A 326 7.60 5.96 -22.40
N HIS A 327 8.61 6.79 -22.55
CA HIS A 327 8.68 7.86 -23.53
C HIS A 327 9.80 7.56 -24.51
N VAL A 328 9.61 7.91 -25.79
CA VAL A 328 10.66 7.95 -26.79
C VAL A 328 10.96 9.43 -27.06
N ILE A 329 12.22 9.81 -26.84
CA ILE A 329 12.67 11.19 -26.90
C ILE A 329 13.68 11.32 -28.05
N ASP A 330 13.53 12.33 -28.87
CA ASP A 330 14.58 12.79 -29.77
C ASP A 330 15.46 13.79 -29.02
N PRO A 331 16.72 13.44 -28.66
CA PRO A 331 17.59 14.30 -27.87
C PRO A 331 18.02 15.57 -28.58
N SER A 332 17.93 15.62 -29.92
CA SER A 332 18.32 16.78 -30.73
C SER A 332 17.24 17.86 -30.80
N THR A 333 15.96 17.45 -30.86
CA THR A 333 14.81 18.36 -30.97
C THR A 333 14.04 18.51 -29.64
N GLY A 334 14.24 17.62 -28.70
CA GLY A 334 13.44 17.52 -27.48
C GLY A 334 12.02 16.98 -27.70
N ALA A 335 11.70 16.49 -28.90
CA ALA A 335 10.40 15.91 -29.20
C ALA A 335 10.17 14.62 -28.39
N VAL A 336 8.96 14.49 -27.82
CA VAL A 336 8.59 13.36 -26.95
C VAL A 336 7.41 12.61 -27.53
N THR A 337 7.59 11.34 -27.80
CA THR A 337 6.53 10.39 -28.17
C THR A 337 6.21 9.50 -26.97
N ARG A 338 4.93 9.24 -26.71
CA ARG A 338 4.50 8.33 -25.65
C ARG A 338 4.46 6.90 -26.17
N GLY A 339 5.26 6.00 -25.61
CA GLY A 339 5.27 4.58 -25.93
C GLY A 339 4.22 3.80 -25.15
N ALA A 340 4.44 3.56 -23.86
CA ALA A 340 3.58 2.73 -23.03
C ALA A 340 3.40 3.31 -21.61
N GLU A 341 2.38 2.83 -20.89
CA GLU A 341 2.11 3.23 -19.50
C GLU A 341 1.65 2.04 -18.66
N GLY A 342 2.02 2.01 -17.40
CA GLY A 342 1.56 1.01 -16.45
C GLY A 342 2.58 0.74 -15.34
N ALA A 343 2.46 -0.42 -14.70
CA ALA A 343 3.47 -0.92 -13.77
C ALA A 343 4.59 -1.57 -14.60
N ILE A 344 5.36 -0.75 -15.31
CA ILE A 344 6.48 -1.17 -16.15
C ILE A 344 7.71 -1.34 -15.25
N GLU A 345 8.45 -2.45 -15.41
CA GLU A 345 9.69 -2.71 -14.69
C GLU A 345 10.90 -2.43 -15.59
N PRO A 346 11.96 -1.77 -15.06
CA PRO A 346 13.22 -1.65 -15.77
C PRO A 346 13.94 -3.02 -15.82
N PRO A 347 14.83 -3.24 -16.79
CA PRO A 347 15.23 -2.36 -17.90
C PRO A 347 14.25 -2.38 -19.06
N VAL A 348 14.41 -1.38 -19.95
CA VAL A 348 13.84 -1.39 -21.30
C VAL A 348 14.96 -1.65 -22.30
N ALA A 349 14.66 -2.29 -23.43
CA ALA A 349 15.67 -2.65 -24.43
C ALA A 349 15.19 -2.32 -25.84
N TRP A 350 16.05 -1.66 -26.63
CA TRP A 350 15.84 -1.46 -28.06
C TRP A 350 16.13 -2.72 -28.86
N HIS A 351 15.31 -2.95 -29.87
CA HIS A 351 15.66 -3.87 -30.95
C HIS A 351 16.86 -3.33 -31.75
N PRO A 352 17.81 -4.18 -32.20
CA PRO A 352 18.99 -3.71 -32.95
C PRO A 352 18.66 -2.87 -34.18
N GLY A 353 17.52 -3.07 -34.83
CA GLY A 353 17.04 -2.22 -35.92
C GLY A 353 16.52 -0.86 -35.51
N GLY A 354 16.35 -0.59 -34.21
CA GLY A 354 15.90 0.70 -33.69
C GLY A 354 14.40 0.98 -33.83
N GLU A 355 13.60 0.04 -34.35
CA GLU A 355 12.18 0.26 -34.63
C GLU A 355 11.26 -0.15 -33.45
N ARG A 356 11.73 -0.99 -32.51
CA ARG A 356 10.94 -1.51 -31.40
C ARG A 356 11.63 -1.44 -30.06
N ILE A 357 10.83 -1.44 -28.99
CA ILE A 357 11.29 -1.44 -27.59
C ILE A 357 10.60 -2.59 -26.86
N ALA A 358 11.40 -3.43 -26.20
CA ALA A 358 10.92 -4.45 -25.27
C ALA A 358 10.90 -3.93 -23.84
N PHE A 359 9.89 -4.33 -23.07
CA PHE A 359 9.74 -3.98 -21.66
C PHE A 359 8.89 -5.01 -20.92
N SER A 360 9.02 -5.05 -19.60
CA SER A 360 8.17 -5.86 -18.74
C SER A 360 7.08 -5.01 -18.13
N ARG A 361 5.86 -5.51 -18.08
CA ARG A 361 4.73 -4.80 -17.46
C ARG A 361 3.82 -5.76 -16.71
N ARG A 362 3.41 -5.31 -15.52
CA ARG A 362 2.41 -6.01 -14.72
C ARG A 362 1.07 -6.07 -15.46
N THR A 363 0.55 -7.28 -15.54
CA THR A 363 -0.69 -7.58 -16.26
C THR A 363 -1.44 -8.71 -15.57
N ARG A 364 -2.56 -9.09 -16.15
CA ARG A 364 -3.42 -10.16 -15.63
C ARG A 364 -3.10 -11.48 -16.30
N ALA A 365 -2.80 -12.51 -15.49
CA ALA A 365 -2.71 -13.90 -15.93
C ALA A 365 -4.07 -14.62 -15.87
N ALA A 366 -4.07 -15.90 -16.20
CA ALA A 366 -5.19 -16.80 -15.90
C ALA A 366 -5.55 -16.72 -14.40
N HIS A 367 -6.79 -17.03 -14.08
CA HIS A 367 -7.32 -16.95 -12.70
C HIS A 367 -7.27 -15.56 -12.04
N GLY A 368 -6.82 -14.52 -12.77
CA GLY A 368 -6.81 -13.14 -12.31
C GLY A 368 -5.57 -12.72 -11.54
N SER A 369 -4.56 -13.58 -11.40
CA SER A 369 -3.27 -13.24 -10.80
C SER A 369 -2.60 -12.08 -11.50
N LEU A 370 -1.90 -11.26 -10.73
CA LEU A 370 -1.10 -10.14 -11.21
C LEU A 370 0.33 -10.61 -11.44
N VAL A 371 0.77 -10.62 -12.68
CA VAL A 371 2.10 -11.10 -13.06
C VAL A 371 2.76 -10.11 -13.99
N ASP A 372 4.07 -10.13 -14.01
CA ASP A 372 4.83 -9.38 -15.02
C ASP A 372 5.01 -10.24 -16.27
N ASP A 373 4.80 -9.62 -17.42
CA ASP A 373 5.02 -10.24 -18.74
C ASP A 373 5.76 -9.28 -19.66
N VAL A 374 6.46 -9.84 -20.62
CA VAL A 374 7.23 -9.09 -21.64
C VAL A 374 6.30 -8.62 -22.75
N PHE A 375 6.49 -7.36 -23.11
CA PHE A 375 5.82 -6.65 -24.19
C PHE A 375 6.84 -6.06 -25.15
N VAL A 376 6.42 -5.82 -26.35
CA VAL A 376 7.11 -4.97 -27.34
C VAL A 376 6.15 -3.89 -27.82
N VAL A 377 6.70 -2.72 -28.16
CA VAL A 377 5.97 -1.60 -28.75
C VAL A 377 6.85 -0.96 -29.80
N ASP A 378 6.25 -0.47 -30.90
CA ASP A 378 6.98 0.29 -31.90
C ASP A 378 7.46 1.63 -31.32
N ALA A 379 8.56 2.16 -31.82
CA ALA A 379 9.19 3.38 -31.30
C ALA A 379 8.30 4.63 -31.39
N ASP A 380 7.27 4.61 -32.24
CA ASP A 380 6.23 5.64 -32.33
C ASP A 380 5.08 5.46 -31.34
N GLY A 381 5.13 4.40 -30.50
CA GLY A 381 4.13 4.07 -29.49
C GLY A 381 2.95 3.27 -30.02
N THR A 382 3.02 2.81 -31.26
CA THR A 382 1.99 1.96 -31.88
C THR A 382 2.32 0.48 -31.77
N ASP A 383 1.43 -0.40 -32.20
CA ASP A 383 1.55 -1.86 -32.31
C ASP A 383 2.12 -2.54 -31.02
N GLU A 384 1.58 -2.15 -29.87
CA GLU A 384 1.95 -2.81 -28.60
C GLU A 384 1.49 -4.27 -28.60
N ARG A 385 2.43 -5.21 -28.42
CA ARG A 385 2.18 -6.67 -28.38
C ARG A 385 2.74 -7.30 -27.13
N ARG A 386 1.95 -8.18 -26.49
CA ARG A 386 2.37 -9.04 -25.39
C ARG A 386 3.02 -10.31 -25.93
N LEU A 387 4.27 -10.55 -25.54
CA LEU A 387 5.04 -11.70 -26.02
C LEU A 387 4.93 -12.93 -25.09
N THR A 388 4.81 -12.72 -23.78
CA THR A 388 4.63 -13.80 -22.81
C THR A 388 3.27 -13.68 -22.14
N HIS A 389 2.72 -14.81 -21.64
CA HIS A 389 1.36 -14.84 -21.13
C HIS A 389 1.32 -15.59 -19.80
N GLY A 390 1.33 -14.85 -18.69
CA GLY A 390 1.23 -15.40 -17.35
C GLY A 390 2.49 -16.12 -16.85
N ARG A 391 3.66 -15.83 -17.42
CA ARG A 391 4.91 -16.52 -17.15
C ARG A 391 5.84 -15.82 -16.16
N ARG A 392 5.40 -14.71 -15.57
CA ARG A 392 6.21 -13.91 -14.61
C ARG A 392 7.57 -13.57 -15.16
N THR A 393 7.57 -12.88 -16.29
CA THR A 393 8.78 -12.58 -17.04
C THR A 393 9.20 -11.12 -16.88
N SER A 394 10.51 -10.89 -16.76
CA SER A 394 11.12 -9.58 -16.55
C SER A 394 12.42 -9.40 -17.33
N ALA A 395 12.98 -8.19 -17.29
CA ALA A 395 14.29 -7.83 -17.81
C ALA A 395 14.56 -8.31 -19.26
N PRO A 396 13.74 -7.96 -20.25
CA PRO A 396 13.94 -8.37 -21.64
C PRO A 396 15.16 -7.68 -22.26
N THR A 397 15.91 -8.41 -23.10
CA THR A 397 17.00 -7.88 -23.93
C THR A 397 17.04 -8.59 -25.28
N PHE A 398 17.24 -7.87 -26.38
CA PHE A 398 17.37 -8.45 -27.71
C PHE A 398 18.77 -8.97 -27.95
N GLY A 399 18.86 -10.07 -28.72
CA GLY A 399 20.13 -10.52 -29.28
C GLY A 399 20.64 -9.58 -30.39
N PRO A 400 21.94 -9.61 -30.71
CA PRO A 400 22.54 -8.74 -31.72
C PRO A 400 21.97 -8.95 -33.13
N ASP A 401 21.41 -10.13 -33.42
CA ASP A 401 20.74 -10.47 -34.67
C ASP A 401 19.30 -9.90 -34.78
N GLY A 402 18.71 -9.46 -33.67
CA GLY A 402 17.32 -9.02 -33.61
C GLY A 402 16.27 -10.14 -33.70
N ASP A 403 16.66 -11.37 -33.94
CA ASP A 403 15.78 -12.53 -34.11
C ASP A 403 15.49 -13.24 -32.79
N ARG A 404 16.27 -13.00 -31.74
CA ARG A 404 16.14 -13.62 -30.43
C ARG A 404 15.92 -12.56 -29.34
N LEU A 405 15.14 -12.92 -28.33
CA LEU A 405 14.90 -12.11 -27.11
C LEU A 405 15.22 -12.98 -25.90
N ALA A 406 16.14 -12.53 -25.07
CA ALA A 406 16.38 -13.10 -23.74
C ALA A 406 15.50 -12.37 -22.69
N PHE A 407 15.04 -13.11 -21.72
CA PHE A 407 14.30 -12.56 -20.57
C PHE A 407 14.41 -13.50 -19.37
N VAL A 408 14.13 -12.97 -18.20
CA VAL A 408 14.06 -13.75 -16.95
C VAL A 408 12.63 -14.26 -16.77
N ALA A 409 12.46 -15.53 -16.42
CA ALA A 409 11.18 -16.08 -15.99
C ALA A 409 11.32 -16.70 -14.59
N THR A 410 10.29 -16.48 -13.74
CA THR A 410 10.25 -17.01 -12.37
C THR A 410 9.24 -18.15 -12.30
N GLU A 411 9.69 -19.35 -11.99
CA GLU A 411 8.86 -20.56 -11.85
C GLU A 411 9.18 -21.21 -10.50
N GLY A 412 8.14 -21.54 -9.70
CA GLY A 412 8.35 -22.17 -8.39
C GLY A 412 9.16 -21.34 -7.39
N GLY A 413 9.24 -20.01 -7.55
CA GLY A 413 10.06 -19.13 -6.71
C GLY A 413 11.47 -18.90 -7.27
N THR A 414 11.92 -19.63 -8.27
CA THR A 414 13.27 -19.56 -8.85
C THR A 414 13.28 -18.78 -10.15
N ALA A 415 14.23 -17.84 -10.30
CA ALA A 415 14.46 -17.09 -11.53
C ALA A 415 15.46 -17.78 -12.44
N ASN A 416 15.10 -17.94 -13.73
CA ASN A 416 15.96 -18.47 -14.77
C ASN A 416 15.89 -17.62 -16.05
N VAL A 417 16.97 -17.64 -16.83
CA VAL A 417 17.02 -16.99 -18.14
C VAL A 417 16.41 -17.89 -19.20
N HIS A 418 15.59 -17.29 -20.06
CA HIS A 418 14.94 -17.93 -21.19
C HIS A 418 15.25 -17.18 -22.48
N LEU A 419 15.38 -17.89 -23.60
CA LEU A 419 15.49 -17.36 -24.94
C LEU A 419 14.20 -17.61 -25.74
N ARG A 420 13.72 -16.59 -26.43
CA ARG A 420 12.60 -16.68 -27.34
C ARG A 420 13.04 -16.35 -28.76
N ALA A 421 12.79 -17.24 -29.68
CA ALA A 421 12.90 -16.97 -31.12
C ALA A 421 11.67 -16.16 -31.57
N LEU A 422 11.88 -14.93 -32.04
CA LEU A 422 10.77 -14.00 -32.34
C LEU A 422 9.98 -14.41 -33.59
N LYS A 423 10.60 -15.07 -34.57
CA LYS A 423 9.96 -15.56 -35.81
C LYS A 423 9.05 -16.75 -35.57
N THR A 424 9.49 -17.70 -34.74
CA THR A 424 8.77 -18.97 -34.50
C THR A 424 7.94 -18.95 -33.23
N GLY A 425 8.26 -18.04 -32.28
CA GLY A 425 7.64 -17.97 -30.97
C GLY A 425 8.11 -19.05 -29.98
N GLY A 426 9.03 -19.94 -30.38
CA GLY A 426 9.62 -20.96 -29.49
C GLY A 426 10.40 -20.31 -28.34
N THR A 427 10.30 -20.90 -27.13
CA THR A 427 11.00 -20.44 -25.93
C THR A 427 11.78 -21.61 -25.32
N THR A 428 13.05 -21.38 -25.00
CA THR A 428 13.95 -22.36 -24.37
C THR A 428 14.55 -21.76 -23.09
N ARG A 429 14.56 -22.52 -21.99
CA ARG A 429 15.27 -22.19 -20.75
C ARG A 429 16.76 -22.43 -20.98
N VAL A 430 17.63 -21.50 -20.60
CA VAL A 430 19.09 -21.57 -20.82
C VAL A 430 19.90 -21.66 -19.53
N THR A 431 19.38 -21.17 -18.41
CA THR A 431 19.98 -21.41 -17.08
C THR A 431 19.16 -22.43 -16.30
N ASP A 432 19.79 -23.11 -15.35
CA ASP A 432 19.17 -24.18 -14.55
C ASP A 432 19.45 -23.96 -13.06
N TYR A 433 19.08 -22.76 -12.57
CA TYR A 433 19.18 -22.45 -11.16
C TYR A 433 18.04 -23.05 -10.38
N GLU A 434 18.29 -23.37 -9.11
CA GLU A 434 17.33 -23.91 -8.13
C GLU A 434 17.26 -23.01 -6.89
N GLY A 435 16.17 -23.10 -6.11
CA GLY A 435 16.00 -22.36 -4.87
C GLY A 435 15.67 -20.86 -5.05
N ASP A 436 15.90 -20.04 -4.01
CA ASP A 436 15.62 -18.58 -4.01
C ASP A 436 16.67 -17.78 -4.81
N VAL A 437 16.83 -18.11 -6.09
CA VAL A 437 17.69 -17.35 -6.99
C VAL A 437 16.92 -16.21 -7.63
N GLN A 438 17.50 -14.99 -7.58
CA GLN A 438 16.98 -13.79 -8.22
C GLN A 438 17.91 -13.33 -9.33
N ILE A 439 17.34 -12.97 -10.49
CA ILE A 439 18.09 -12.44 -11.64
C ILE A 439 17.46 -11.10 -12.04
N THR A 440 18.28 -10.06 -12.17
CA THR A 440 17.82 -8.73 -12.58
C THR A 440 18.75 -8.10 -13.61
N ALA A 441 18.23 -7.11 -14.34
CA ALA A 441 18.98 -6.25 -15.26
C ALA A 441 19.78 -7.01 -16.32
N LEU A 442 19.15 -8.01 -16.95
CA LEU A 442 19.74 -8.80 -18.02
C LEU A 442 20.14 -7.92 -19.24
N ARG A 443 21.33 -8.13 -19.76
CA ARG A 443 21.89 -7.44 -20.92
C ARG A 443 22.62 -8.42 -21.82
N TRP A 444 22.31 -8.39 -23.11
CA TRP A 444 23.05 -9.15 -24.14
C TRP A 444 24.26 -8.36 -24.60
N HIS A 445 25.37 -9.05 -24.83
CA HIS A 445 26.59 -8.46 -25.41
C HIS A 445 26.30 -7.92 -26.83
N PRO A 446 26.87 -6.79 -27.24
CA PRO A 446 26.52 -6.16 -28.52
C PRO A 446 26.77 -6.99 -29.77
N THR A 447 27.74 -7.93 -29.71
CA THR A 447 28.14 -8.72 -30.87
C THR A 447 28.35 -10.22 -30.62
N GLN A 448 28.33 -10.68 -29.37
CA GLN A 448 28.59 -12.08 -28.97
C GLN A 448 27.37 -12.71 -28.29
N ASP A 449 27.31 -14.04 -28.29
CA ASP A 449 26.26 -14.79 -27.55
C ASP A 449 26.60 -14.91 -26.05
N THR A 450 26.78 -13.76 -25.40
CA THR A 450 27.11 -13.63 -23.98
C THR A 450 26.09 -12.72 -23.31
N LEU A 451 25.60 -13.10 -22.12
CA LEU A 451 24.70 -12.32 -21.30
C LEU A 451 25.42 -11.79 -20.06
N ALA A 452 25.09 -10.57 -19.63
CA ALA A 452 25.48 -10.03 -18.34
C ALA A 452 24.22 -9.75 -17.50
N PHE A 453 24.24 -10.10 -16.22
CA PHE A 453 23.12 -9.86 -15.29
C PHE A 453 23.59 -9.79 -13.84
N ALA A 454 22.76 -9.24 -12.97
CA ALA A 454 22.95 -9.34 -11.54
C ALA A 454 22.18 -10.55 -11.02
N ARG A 455 22.87 -11.45 -10.28
CA ARG A 455 22.32 -12.63 -9.63
C ARG A 455 22.38 -12.47 -8.12
N VAL A 456 21.32 -12.83 -7.42
CA VAL A 456 21.35 -13.06 -5.97
C VAL A 456 21.12 -14.54 -5.74
N SER A 457 22.03 -15.15 -5.01
CA SER A 457 21.93 -16.52 -4.53
C SER A 457 22.63 -16.61 -3.16
N GLU A 458 22.14 -17.45 -2.27
CA GLU A 458 22.73 -17.66 -0.95
C GLU A 458 23.00 -16.35 -0.18
N ALA A 459 22.05 -15.40 -0.30
CA ALA A 459 22.11 -14.07 0.32
C ALA A 459 23.20 -13.12 -0.18
N GLU A 460 23.80 -13.38 -1.33
CA GLU A 460 24.87 -12.56 -1.92
C GLU A 460 24.48 -12.10 -3.33
N ARG A 461 24.90 -10.88 -3.70
CA ARG A 461 24.63 -10.30 -5.02
C ARG A 461 25.93 -10.10 -5.79
N GLU A 462 25.97 -10.63 -6.99
CA GLU A 462 27.11 -10.54 -7.90
C GLU A 462 26.68 -10.22 -9.33
N LEU A 463 27.61 -9.68 -10.13
CA LEU A 463 27.46 -9.60 -11.58
C LEU A 463 28.03 -10.86 -12.20
N VAL A 464 27.27 -11.43 -13.14
CA VAL A 464 27.59 -12.68 -13.80
C VAL A 464 27.65 -12.47 -15.31
N LEU A 465 28.67 -13.05 -15.97
CA LEU A 465 28.66 -13.32 -17.39
C LEU A 465 28.22 -14.77 -17.63
N TYR A 466 27.34 -14.95 -18.59
CA TYR A 466 26.87 -16.25 -19.02
C TYR A 466 27.03 -16.41 -20.52
N ASP A 467 27.81 -17.39 -20.90
CA ASP A 467 28.08 -17.75 -22.30
C ASP A 467 26.98 -18.69 -22.79
N LEU A 468 26.24 -18.30 -23.83
CA LEU A 468 25.11 -19.03 -24.36
C LEU A 468 25.52 -20.28 -25.17
N ASP A 469 26.71 -20.30 -25.72
CA ASP A 469 27.20 -21.42 -26.53
C ASP A 469 27.70 -22.57 -25.65
N THR A 470 28.38 -22.22 -24.57
CA THR A 470 29.02 -23.20 -23.67
C THR A 470 28.22 -23.49 -22.41
N GLY A 471 27.29 -22.60 -22.03
CA GLY A 471 26.58 -22.62 -20.75
C GLY A 471 27.44 -22.23 -19.54
N ALA A 472 28.65 -21.69 -19.78
CA ALA A 472 29.57 -21.32 -18.72
C ALA A 472 29.14 -20.02 -18.04
N SER A 473 29.22 -20.00 -16.69
CA SER A 473 28.89 -18.85 -15.83
C SER A 473 30.16 -18.38 -15.13
N THR A 474 30.44 -17.08 -15.19
CA THR A 474 31.59 -16.43 -14.55
C THR A 474 31.14 -15.26 -13.70
N ALA A 475 31.45 -15.28 -12.40
CA ALA A 475 31.25 -14.15 -11.50
C ALA A 475 32.29 -13.06 -11.76
N LEU A 476 31.88 -11.81 -11.88
CA LEU A 476 32.75 -10.65 -12.14
C LEU A 476 33.09 -9.84 -10.90
N THR A 477 32.19 -9.81 -9.92
CA THR A 477 32.27 -8.92 -8.76
C THR A 477 32.25 -9.70 -7.46
N ASP A 478 32.77 -9.08 -6.40
CA ASP A 478 32.69 -9.60 -5.05
C ASP A 478 31.23 -9.51 -4.55
N PRO A 479 30.62 -10.63 -4.14
CA PRO A 479 29.23 -10.64 -3.68
C PRO A 479 28.93 -9.65 -2.54
N ALA A 480 29.94 -9.33 -1.71
CA ALA A 480 29.80 -8.38 -0.59
C ALA A 480 29.55 -6.92 -1.02
N THR A 481 29.68 -6.58 -2.32
CA THR A 481 29.69 -5.19 -2.78
C THR A 481 28.34 -4.64 -3.29
N ASP A 482 27.30 -5.45 -3.38
CA ASP A 482 25.97 -5.09 -3.92
C ASP A 482 26.04 -4.36 -5.26
N ASP A 483 26.53 -5.06 -6.29
CA ASP A 483 26.71 -4.55 -7.64
C ASP A 483 25.49 -4.89 -8.52
N ARG A 484 25.05 -3.90 -9.31
CA ARG A 484 23.77 -3.94 -10.03
C ARG A 484 23.86 -3.33 -11.41
N ARG A 485 22.87 -3.65 -12.28
CA ARG A 485 22.62 -3.00 -13.57
C ARG A 485 23.86 -2.95 -14.47
N PRO A 486 24.37 -4.12 -14.90
CA PRO A 486 25.46 -4.16 -15.87
C PRO A 486 25.01 -3.58 -17.21
N VAL A 487 25.91 -2.86 -17.89
CA VAL A 487 25.72 -2.25 -19.21
C VAL A 487 27.00 -2.39 -20.00
N TRP A 488 26.90 -2.94 -21.19
CA TRP A 488 28.08 -3.14 -22.07
C TRP A 488 28.57 -1.84 -22.70
N SER A 489 29.88 -1.70 -22.86
CA SER A 489 30.44 -0.73 -23.79
C SER A 489 30.00 -1.05 -25.23
N PRO A 490 29.91 -0.07 -26.12
CA PRO A 490 29.50 -0.31 -27.52
C PRO A 490 30.31 -1.35 -28.28
N ASP A 491 31.57 -1.51 -27.94
CA ASP A 491 32.50 -2.52 -28.50
C ASP A 491 32.50 -3.86 -27.75
N GLY A 492 31.79 -3.92 -26.60
CA GLY A 492 31.73 -5.11 -25.75
C GLY A 492 32.99 -5.40 -24.91
N SER A 493 34.02 -4.56 -24.93
CA SER A 493 35.29 -4.81 -24.22
C SER A 493 35.20 -4.48 -22.70
N GLN A 494 34.21 -3.69 -22.30
CA GLN A 494 34.06 -3.22 -20.94
C GLN A 494 32.59 -3.34 -20.49
N LEU A 495 32.38 -3.34 -19.16
CA LEU A 495 31.07 -3.40 -18.54
C LEU A 495 30.94 -2.28 -17.50
N ALA A 496 30.06 -1.32 -17.73
CA ALA A 496 29.69 -0.35 -16.70
C ALA A 496 28.59 -0.95 -15.78
N TYR A 497 28.59 -0.58 -14.51
CA TYR A 497 27.61 -1.04 -13.57
C TYR A 497 27.40 -0.05 -12.41
N THR A 498 26.31 -0.23 -11.68
CA THR A 498 26.03 0.53 -10.47
C THR A 498 26.47 -0.26 -9.25
N SER A 499 27.34 0.30 -8.43
CA SER A 499 27.76 -0.28 -7.16
C SER A 499 27.26 0.54 -5.99
N LEU A 500 26.85 -0.12 -4.92
CA LEU A 500 26.38 0.53 -3.69
C LEU A 500 27.43 0.53 -2.57
N ARG A 501 28.67 0.12 -2.85
CA ARG A 501 29.79 0.03 -1.88
C ARG A 501 30.15 1.35 -1.21
N ASP A 502 29.78 2.49 -1.81
CA ASP A 502 30.03 3.84 -1.27
C ASP A 502 28.85 4.40 -0.45
N GLY A 503 27.91 3.56 -0.04
CA GLY A 503 26.73 3.95 0.72
C GLY A 503 25.59 4.55 -0.13
N VAL A 504 25.86 4.94 -1.38
CA VAL A 504 24.89 5.34 -2.40
C VAL A 504 25.29 4.74 -3.74
N PRO A 505 24.36 4.62 -4.70
CA PRO A 505 24.68 4.14 -6.03
C PRO A 505 25.76 5.00 -6.67
N ASN A 506 26.83 4.40 -7.15
CA ASN A 506 27.87 5.07 -7.95
C ASN A 506 28.24 4.21 -9.16
N ALA A 507 28.69 4.87 -10.23
CA ALA A 507 29.11 4.24 -11.48
C ALA A 507 30.52 3.66 -11.38
N PHE A 508 30.67 2.41 -11.78
CA PHE A 508 31.90 1.68 -11.92
C PHE A 508 32.00 1.10 -13.32
N VAL A 509 33.24 0.85 -13.77
CA VAL A 509 33.55 0.20 -15.04
C VAL A 509 34.52 -0.95 -14.78
N TYR A 510 34.16 -2.12 -15.33
CA TYR A 510 35.03 -3.32 -15.34
C TYR A 510 35.62 -3.51 -16.74
N ASP A 511 36.90 -3.68 -16.82
CA ASP A 511 37.62 -3.99 -18.07
C ASP A 511 37.84 -5.49 -18.15
N LEU A 512 37.31 -6.13 -19.22
CA LEU A 512 37.37 -7.57 -19.38
C LEU A 512 38.78 -8.07 -19.70
N SER A 513 39.63 -7.23 -20.31
CA SER A 513 40.97 -7.63 -20.71
C SER A 513 41.98 -7.59 -19.56
N THR A 514 41.81 -6.62 -18.65
CA THR A 514 42.72 -6.41 -17.51
C THR A 514 42.14 -6.97 -16.20
N HIS A 515 40.88 -7.35 -16.17
CA HIS A 515 40.15 -7.79 -14.98
C HIS A 515 40.17 -6.76 -13.84
N THR A 516 40.07 -5.47 -14.16
CA THR A 516 40.17 -4.38 -13.19
C THR A 516 38.87 -3.60 -13.10
N HIS A 517 38.57 -3.12 -11.88
CA HIS A 517 37.44 -2.24 -11.61
C HIS A 517 37.91 -0.80 -11.46
N ARG A 518 37.25 0.12 -12.13
CA ARG A 518 37.50 1.56 -12.04
C ARG A 518 36.22 2.26 -11.55
N ARG A 519 36.34 3.09 -10.49
CA ARG A 519 35.26 3.95 -10.04
C ARG A 519 35.13 5.14 -10.99
N ALA A 520 33.98 5.29 -11.65
CA ALA A 520 33.72 6.41 -12.55
C ALA A 520 33.09 7.62 -11.82
N THR A 521 32.32 7.42 -10.75
CA THR A 521 31.75 8.51 -9.95
C THR A 521 31.89 8.24 -8.45
N HIS A 522 32.00 9.31 -7.65
CA HIS A 522 31.96 9.28 -6.19
C HIS A 522 31.10 10.45 -5.69
N LEU A 523 29.85 10.47 -6.17
CA LEU A 523 28.90 11.56 -5.92
C LEU A 523 28.22 11.43 -4.56
N VAL A 524 28.04 12.55 -3.89
CA VAL A 524 27.34 12.61 -2.61
C VAL A 524 25.91 12.08 -2.65
N ARG A 525 25.21 12.26 -3.80
CA ARG A 525 23.85 11.76 -4.03
C ARG A 525 23.81 10.52 -4.92
N GLY A 526 24.98 10.06 -5.35
CA GLY A 526 25.16 8.89 -6.18
C GLY A 526 24.83 9.10 -7.66
N ALA A 527 25.12 8.06 -8.46
CA ALA A 527 24.76 7.95 -9.88
C ALA A 527 24.38 6.51 -10.20
N THR A 528 23.23 6.32 -10.84
CA THR A 528 22.78 5.01 -11.35
C THR A 528 23.06 4.93 -12.83
N VAL A 529 23.74 3.88 -13.27
CA VAL A 529 24.05 3.61 -14.69
C VAL A 529 22.81 3.04 -15.37
N HIS A 530 22.51 3.50 -16.56
CA HIS A 530 21.40 3.02 -17.39
C HIS A 530 21.84 2.51 -18.75
N ASP A 531 22.80 3.19 -19.39
CA ASP A 531 23.27 2.87 -20.73
C ASP A 531 24.71 3.37 -20.97
N TRP A 532 25.32 2.96 -22.07
CA TRP A 532 26.62 3.41 -22.55
C TRP A 532 26.53 3.73 -24.04
N VAL A 533 26.83 4.96 -24.41
CA VAL A 533 26.71 5.44 -25.81
C VAL A 533 28.13 5.68 -26.42
N PRO A 534 28.27 5.46 -27.77
CA PRO A 534 29.52 5.72 -28.46
C PRO A 534 30.00 7.18 -28.38
N ALA A 535 31.29 7.40 -28.67
CA ALA A 535 31.93 8.71 -28.60
C ALA A 535 31.27 9.78 -29.49
N ASP A 536 30.93 9.42 -30.71
CA ASP A 536 30.41 10.34 -31.71
C ASP A 536 29.01 10.90 -31.38
N SER A 537 28.27 10.21 -30.53
CA SER A 537 26.94 10.59 -30.11
C SER A 537 26.87 11.28 -28.76
N ALA A 538 27.99 11.29 -28.01
CA ALA A 538 27.98 11.67 -26.61
C ALA A 538 28.01 13.16 -26.32
N PHE A 539 28.80 13.91 -27.12
CA PHE A 539 29.08 15.33 -26.91
C PHE A 539 29.23 16.03 -28.25
N GLY A 540 29.00 17.36 -28.36
CA GLY A 540 29.23 18.13 -29.57
C GLY A 540 30.69 18.01 -30.08
N ALA A 541 30.94 18.33 -31.33
CA ALA A 541 32.17 18.03 -32.07
C ALA A 541 33.53 18.43 -31.39
N GLU A 542 33.52 19.41 -30.49
CA GLU A 542 34.71 19.79 -29.70
C GLU A 542 34.92 18.88 -28.47
N SER A 543 33.86 18.30 -27.94
CA SER A 543 33.89 17.42 -26.76
C SER A 543 34.10 15.94 -27.10
N SER A 544 33.82 15.51 -28.34
CA SER A 544 34.05 14.12 -28.80
C SER A 544 35.53 13.68 -28.74
N ARG A 545 36.46 14.63 -28.90
CA ARG A 545 37.90 14.37 -28.69
C ARG A 545 38.26 14.12 -27.22
N ALA A 546 37.44 14.56 -26.27
CA ALA A 546 37.69 14.41 -24.83
C ALA A 546 37.05 13.13 -24.24
N ALA A 547 36.24 12.40 -24.98
CA ALA A 547 35.56 11.18 -24.52
C ALA A 547 35.70 10.02 -25.55
N PRO A 548 36.94 9.51 -25.77
CA PRO A 548 37.19 8.49 -26.80
C PRO A 548 36.47 7.15 -26.56
N GLU A 549 36.13 6.82 -25.31
CA GLU A 549 35.37 5.62 -24.91
C GLU A 549 33.84 5.84 -24.87
N GLY A 550 33.37 7.03 -25.31
CA GLY A 550 31.95 7.38 -25.24
C GLY A 550 31.52 7.93 -23.90
N ALA A 551 30.20 7.80 -23.61
CA ALA A 551 29.61 8.32 -22.38
C ALA A 551 28.69 7.33 -21.69
N LEU A 552 28.78 7.30 -20.36
CA LEU A 552 27.81 6.63 -19.50
C LEU A 552 26.57 7.50 -19.40
N VAL A 553 25.41 6.89 -19.58
CA VAL A 553 24.10 7.49 -19.35
C VAL A 553 23.66 7.17 -17.93
N THR A 554 23.50 8.20 -17.12
CA THR A 554 23.24 8.04 -15.68
C THR A 554 22.03 8.86 -15.22
N SER A 555 21.45 8.47 -14.10
CA SER A 555 20.56 9.33 -13.32
C SER A 555 21.11 9.55 -11.91
N THR A 556 20.83 10.71 -11.35
CA THR A 556 21.17 11.05 -9.97
C THR A 556 20.01 11.79 -9.29
N ALA A 557 19.86 11.61 -7.97
CA ALA A 557 18.89 12.37 -7.20
C ALA A 557 19.36 13.82 -7.07
N LEU A 558 18.61 14.77 -7.62
CA LEU A 558 18.82 16.22 -7.41
C LEU A 558 18.25 16.66 -6.06
N SER A 559 17.14 16.05 -5.67
CA SER A 559 16.50 16.18 -4.36
C SER A 559 15.66 14.93 -4.05
N LYS A 560 15.10 14.82 -2.84
CA LYS A 560 14.15 13.76 -2.49
C LYS A 560 12.91 13.68 -3.42
N ALA A 561 12.66 14.74 -4.18
CA ALA A 561 11.48 14.91 -5.03
C ALA A 561 11.77 14.87 -6.53
N ARG A 562 13.02 14.77 -6.95
CA ARG A 562 13.39 14.86 -8.36
C ARG A 562 14.75 14.23 -8.67
N ASP A 563 14.81 13.45 -9.76
CA ASP A 563 16.06 13.00 -10.39
C ASP A 563 16.40 13.85 -11.61
N GLY A 564 17.68 13.88 -11.95
CA GLY A 564 18.20 14.37 -13.22
C GLY A 564 18.84 13.24 -14.00
N ALA A 565 18.83 13.35 -15.32
CA ALA A 565 19.49 12.42 -16.24
C ALA A 565 20.68 13.11 -16.89
N PHE A 566 21.81 12.41 -17.02
CA PHE A 566 23.10 12.98 -17.43
C PHE A 566 23.89 12.00 -18.29
N ARG A 567 24.77 12.57 -19.15
CA ARG A 567 25.88 11.85 -19.80
C ARG A 567 27.17 12.21 -19.11
N LEU A 568 28.00 11.22 -18.85
CA LEU A 568 29.35 11.35 -18.25
C LEU A 568 30.39 10.71 -19.15
N PRO A 569 31.61 11.29 -19.33
CA PRO A 569 32.68 10.63 -20.05
C PRO A 569 32.99 9.25 -19.45
N ALA A 570 32.97 8.19 -20.27
CA ALA A 570 33.14 6.83 -19.78
C ALA A 570 34.51 6.52 -19.23
N HIS A 571 35.60 7.20 -19.78
CA HIS A 571 36.98 7.05 -19.33
C HIS A 571 37.29 7.72 -17.97
N ARG A 572 36.29 8.44 -17.40
CA ARG A 572 36.45 9.16 -16.14
C ARG A 572 36.81 8.25 -14.98
N THR A 573 37.76 8.72 -14.16
CA THR A 573 38.11 8.12 -12.87
C THR A 573 37.76 9.09 -11.76
N ALA A 574 36.94 8.66 -10.80
CA ALA A 574 36.57 9.45 -9.64
C ALA A 574 37.78 9.63 -8.69
N ARG A 575 37.72 10.68 -7.88
CA ARG A 575 38.74 10.88 -6.84
C ARG A 575 38.72 9.68 -5.87
N SER A 576 39.87 9.13 -5.59
CA SER A 576 40.03 8.07 -4.58
C SER A 576 40.18 8.71 -3.20
N ILE A 577 39.08 9.08 -2.60
CA ILE A 577 39.02 9.60 -1.23
C ILE A 577 38.24 8.58 -0.41
N ALA A 578 38.77 8.16 0.74
CA ALA A 578 38.02 7.49 1.78
C ALA A 578 37.51 8.60 2.72
N PRO A 579 36.22 8.94 2.69
CA PRO A 579 35.73 10.00 3.55
C PRO A 579 35.83 9.57 5.01
N ALA A 580 36.25 10.47 5.88
CA ALA A 580 36.40 10.21 7.31
C ALA A 580 35.47 11.10 8.13
N VAL A 581 34.73 10.48 9.01
CA VAL A 581 33.88 11.16 10.00
C VAL A 581 34.40 10.82 11.39
N PRO A 582 34.41 11.77 12.37
CA PRO A 582 34.82 11.46 13.73
C PRO A 582 33.97 10.35 14.35
N GLY A 583 34.59 9.36 15.04
CA GLY A 583 33.95 8.15 15.55
C GLY A 583 32.69 8.40 16.38
N GLN A 584 32.68 9.46 17.20
CA GLN A 584 31.49 9.83 17.99
C GLN A 584 30.20 10.06 17.17
N TYR A 585 30.33 10.35 15.84
CA TYR A 585 29.20 10.55 14.93
C TYR A 585 29.02 9.39 13.96
N ASP A 586 29.97 8.44 13.89
CA ASP A 586 30.01 7.32 12.95
C ASP A 586 29.70 5.97 13.59
N ASP A 587 30.05 5.78 14.90
CA ASP A 587 29.97 4.50 15.59
C ASP A 587 28.61 3.80 15.48
N TRP A 588 27.51 4.56 15.42
CA TRP A 588 26.17 4.01 15.24
C TRP A 588 26.02 3.22 13.90
N THR A 589 26.78 3.56 12.89
CA THR A 589 26.69 2.90 11.56
C THR A 589 27.19 1.45 11.59
N THR A 590 28.04 1.10 12.54
CA THR A 590 28.58 -0.24 12.74
C THR A 590 27.91 -1.02 13.88
N THR A 591 27.09 -0.36 14.71
CA THR A 591 26.37 -0.98 15.83
C THR A 591 25.41 -2.06 15.31
N ARG A 592 25.41 -3.22 15.95
CA ARG A 592 24.59 -4.38 15.58
C ARG A 592 24.20 -5.17 16.82
N PRO A 593 23.15 -5.99 16.76
CA PRO A 593 22.77 -6.85 17.87
C PRO A 593 23.93 -7.78 18.29
N PRO A 594 24.02 -8.16 19.56
CA PRO A 594 25.06 -9.06 20.07
C PRO A 594 24.99 -10.46 19.44
N ARG A 595 23.78 -10.88 19.05
CA ARG A 595 23.54 -12.07 18.22
C ARG A 595 22.89 -11.65 16.92
N THR A 596 23.38 -12.14 15.81
CA THR A 596 22.87 -11.82 14.49
C THR A 596 22.25 -13.05 13.85
N ILE A 597 21.12 -12.86 13.20
CA ILE A 597 20.49 -13.90 12.36
C ILE A 597 21.46 -14.25 11.24
N PRO A 598 21.83 -15.53 11.04
CA PRO A 598 22.78 -15.92 9.97
C PRO A 598 22.36 -15.39 8.60
N GLN A 599 23.34 -14.96 7.82
CA GLN A 599 23.06 -14.42 6.46
C GLN A 599 22.88 -15.55 5.44
N GLN A 600 23.60 -16.64 5.63
CA GLN A 600 23.57 -17.83 4.77
C GLN A 600 23.12 -19.03 5.59
N LEU A 601 22.13 -19.74 5.09
CA LEU A 601 21.58 -20.95 5.67
C LEU A 601 21.28 -21.90 4.52
N ALA A 602 21.93 -23.05 4.54
CA ALA A 602 21.64 -24.12 3.58
C ALA A 602 20.24 -24.72 3.88
N PRO A 603 19.48 -25.12 2.86
CA PRO A 603 18.27 -25.89 3.06
C PRO A 603 18.55 -27.14 3.91
N ASP A 604 17.74 -27.36 4.94
CA ASP A 604 17.85 -28.52 5.80
C ASP A 604 16.48 -29.23 5.93
N PRO A 605 16.20 -30.19 5.06
CA PRO A 605 14.96 -30.95 5.10
C PRO A 605 14.74 -31.74 6.39
N SER A 606 15.80 -31.98 7.19
CA SER A 606 15.68 -32.70 8.46
C SER A 606 14.95 -31.92 9.53
N LEU A 607 14.86 -30.58 9.40
CA LEU A 607 14.08 -29.73 10.28
C LEU A 607 12.57 -29.88 10.08
N ILE A 608 12.13 -30.47 8.97
CA ILE A 608 10.71 -30.67 8.68
C ILE A 608 10.26 -31.97 9.34
N GLU A 609 9.52 -31.86 10.43
CA GLU A 609 9.00 -32.99 11.20
C GLU A 609 7.82 -33.69 10.50
N SER A 610 6.98 -32.91 9.82
CA SER A 610 5.82 -33.43 9.10
C SER A 610 5.38 -32.53 7.95
N GLN A 611 4.68 -33.12 6.97
CA GLN A 611 4.03 -32.41 5.87
C GLN A 611 2.60 -32.90 5.70
N GLY A 612 1.68 -31.97 5.35
CA GLY A 612 0.26 -32.31 5.18
C GLY A 612 -0.51 -31.28 4.38
N ASP A 613 -1.80 -31.53 4.24
CA ASP A 613 -2.74 -30.61 3.61
C ASP A 613 -3.13 -29.50 4.59
N TYR A 614 -3.33 -28.29 4.10
CA TYR A 614 -3.80 -27.18 4.91
C TYR A 614 -5.33 -27.19 5.02
N ASP A 615 -5.86 -27.24 6.24
CA ASP A 615 -7.28 -27.09 6.51
C ASP A 615 -7.60 -25.65 6.97
N ALA A 616 -8.25 -24.89 6.11
CA ALA A 616 -8.58 -23.49 6.37
C ALA A 616 -9.57 -23.28 7.53
N LEU A 617 -10.52 -24.20 7.75
CA LEU A 617 -11.52 -24.04 8.81
C LEU A 617 -10.95 -24.31 10.20
N SER A 618 -10.08 -25.28 10.35
CA SER A 618 -9.41 -25.60 11.61
C SER A 618 -8.45 -24.48 12.04
N ASN A 619 -8.01 -23.66 11.09
CA ASN A 619 -7.12 -22.51 11.29
C ASN A 619 -7.83 -21.18 11.50
N LEU A 620 -9.15 -21.20 11.77
CA LEU A 620 -9.91 -19.99 12.09
C LEU A 620 -9.44 -19.42 13.43
N THR A 621 -8.73 -18.31 13.38
CA THR A 621 -8.08 -17.69 14.53
C THR A 621 -8.90 -16.51 15.06
N HIS A 622 -9.08 -16.44 16.37
CA HIS A 622 -9.67 -15.29 17.05
C HIS A 622 -8.78 -14.07 16.87
N ARG A 623 -9.37 -12.96 16.41
CA ARG A 623 -8.66 -11.70 16.15
C ARG A 623 -8.78 -10.71 17.28
N ALA A 624 -10.01 -10.45 17.66
CA ALA A 624 -10.31 -9.51 18.69
C ALA A 624 -11.72 -9.74 19.23
N SER A 625 -11.89 -9.53 20.52
CA SER A 625 -13.18 -9.34 21.17
C SER A 625 -13.09 -8.14 22.09
N GLY A 626 -14.18 -7.40 22.21
CA GLY A 626 -14.27 -6.29 23.12
C GLY A 626 -15.70 -6.04 23.53
N ALA A 627 -15.91 -5.60 24.77
CA ALA A 627 -17.22 -5.23 25.27
C ALA A 627 -17.10 -3.93 26.09
N LEU A 628 -18.08 -3.05 25.92
CA LEU A 628 -18.19 -1.80 26.67
C LEU A 628 -19.58 -1.62 27.23
N PRO A 629 -19.73 -1.12 28.46
CA PRO A 629 -21.00 -0.65 28.94
C PRO A 629 -21.45 0.57 28.14
N TYR A 630 -22.75 0.67 27.91
CA TYR A 630 -23.37 1.85 27.30
C TYR A 630 -24.55 2.33 28.11
N TYR A 631 -24.80 3.62 28.04
CA TYR A 631 -25.98 4.28 28.60
C TYR A 631 -26.57 5.21 27.55
N THR A 632 -27.88 5.23 27.44
CA THR A 632 -28.57 6.12 26.51
C THR A 632 -29.45 7.11 27.27
N SER A 633 -29.76 8.24 26.66
CA SER A 633 -30.61 9.27 27.22
C SER A 633 -32.09 8.83 27.42
N THR A 634 -32.44 7.62 27.00
CA THR A 634 -33.78 7.00 27.12
C THR A 634 -33.79 5.90 28.17
N ASP A 635 -32.99 6.06 29.22
CA ASP A 635 -32.92 5.10 30.36
C ASP A 635 -32.57 3.66 29.96
N ASN A 636 -31.87 3.49 28.84
CA ASN A 636 -31.36 2.19 28.42
C ASN A 636 -29.89 2.03 28.81
N PHE A 637 -29.62 1.06 29.66
CA PHE A 637 -28.29 0.67 30.11
C PHE A 637 -27.99 -0.76 29.65
N GLY A 638 -26.77 -1.02 29.18
CA GLY A 638 -26.42 -2.35 28.72
C GLY A 638 -24.95 -2.52 28.43
N ILE A 639 -24.59 -3.64 27.81
CA ILE A 639 -23.27 -3.94 27.29
C ILE A 639 -23.36 -4.14 25.79
N ALA A 640 -22.48 -3.47 25.04
CA ALA A 640 -22.26 -3.70 23.61
C ALA A 640 -20.91 -4.40 23.40
N GLY A 641 -20.90 -5.40 22.52
CA GLY A 641 -19.71 -6.20 22.26
C GLY A 641 -19.49 -6.52 20.79
N VAL A 642 -18.25 -6.85 20.47
CA VAL A 642 -17.85 -7.31 19.13
C VAL A 642 -16.88 -8.47 19.25
N THR A 643 -16.91 -9.38 18.27
CA THR A 643 -15.90 -10.43 18.09
C THR A 643 -15.59 -10.62 16.62
N SER A 644 -14.33 -10.92 16.32
CA SER A 644 -13.85 -11.17 14.96
C SER A 644 -12.93 -12.37 14.93
N TRP A 645 -13.15 -13.24 13.95
CA TRP A 645 -12.36 -14.42 13.67
C TRP A 645 -12.01 -14.46 12.21
N THR A 646 -10.76 -14.72 11.88
CA THR A 646 -10.31 -14.80 10.48
C THR A 646 -9.28 -15.91 10.33
N GLU A 647 -9.43 -16.70 9.32
CA GLU A 647 -8.40 -17.61 8.87
C GLU A 647 -7.29 -16.79 8.17
N PRO A 648 -6.01 -17.06 8.42
CA PRO A 648 -4.89 -16.20 7.97
C PRO A 648 -4.80 -15.99 6.45
N LEU A 649 -5.07 -16.99 5.60
CA LEU A 649 -5.14 -16.78 4.14
C LEU A 649 -6.33 -15.89 3.72
N GLY A 650 -7.22 -15.55 4.67
CA GLY A 650 -8.40 -14.73 4.44
C GLY A 650 -9.52 -15.46 3.72
N THR A 651 -9.49 -16.80 3.67
CA THR A 651 -10.51 -17.62 3.02
C THR A 651 -11.82 -17.63 3.80
N HIS A 652 -11.72 -17.59 5.13
CA HIS A 652 -12.87 -17.52 6.05
C HIS A 652 -12.75 -16.31 6.98
N THR A 653 -13.84 -15.58 7.12
CA THR A 653 -13.94 -14.47 8.08
C THR A 653 -15.31 -14.51 8.74
N PHE A 654 -15.33 -14.49 10.06
CA PHE A 654 -16.54 -14.38 10.86
C PHE A 654 -16.45 -13.13 11.74
N ASN A 655 -17.49 -12.29 11.72
CA ASN A 655 -17.61 -11.13 12.59
C ASN A 655 -18.99 -11.15 13.22
N ALA A 656 -19.06 -10.85 14.51
CA ALA A 656 -20.30 -10.58 15.19
C ALA A 656 -20.19 -9.33 16.04
N ALA A 657 -21.28 -8.55 16.07
CA ALA A 657 -21.44 -7.40 16.94
C ALA A 657 -22.84 -7.42 17.54
N GLY A 658 -22.99 -6.98 18.77
CA GLY A 658 -24.30 -6.92 19.38
C GLY A 658 -24.29 -6.10 20.66
N SER A 659 -25.48 -5.86 21.17
CA SER A 659 -25.70 -5.22 22.47
C SER A 659 -26.80 -5.94 23.22
N VAL A 660 -26.64 -6.04 24.53
CA VAL A 660 -27.68 -6.53 25.45
C VAL A 660 -28.10 -5.36 26.33
N SER A 661 -29.38 -5.03 26.27
CA SER A 661 -29.98 -4.04 27.17
C SER A 661 -30.33 -4.74 28.49
N PHE A 662 -29.99 -4.11 29.61
CA PHE A 662 -30.40 -4.60 30.94
C PHE A 662 -31.75 -3.99 31.40
N THR A 663 -32.17 -2.90 30.75
CA THR A 663 -33.39 -2.21 31.07
C THR A 663 -34.59 -2.81 30.31
N ASP A 664 -34.34 -3.25 29.09
CA ASP A 664 -35.32 -3.81 28.19
C ASP A 664 -34.64 -4.80 27.24
N PRO A 665 -34.42 -6.03 27.74
CA PRO A 665 -33.65 -7.02 26.99
C PRO A 665 -34.30 -7.46 25.68
N ASP A 666 -35.64 -7.51 25.66
CA ASP A 666 -36.41 -8.09 24.57
C ASP A 666 -36.56 -7.10 23.40
N GLU A 667 -36.72 -5.81 23.68
CA GLU A 667 -36.97 -4.78 22.66
C GLU A 667 -35.72 -4.04 22.22
N LYS A 668 -34.65 -3.99 23.06
CA LYS A 668 -33.46 -3.14 22.81
C LYS A 668 -32.15 -3.88 22.68
N SER A 669 -32.18 -5.21 22.64
CA SER A 669 -30.99 -6.01 22.37
C SER A 669 -30.79 -6.21 20.87
N GLU A 670 -29.55 -6.15 20.42
CA GLU A 670 -29.22 -6.20 18.98
C GLU A 670 -28.11 -7.22 18.71
N VAL A 671 -28.15 -7.86 17.54
CA VAL A 671 -27.06 -8.70 17.05
C VAL A 671 -26.93 -8.60 15.54
N VAL A 672 -25.70 -8.53 15.07
CA VAL A 672 -25.35 -8.66 13.65
C VAL A 672 -24.19 -9.64 13.54
N ALA A 673 -24.39 -10.70 12.78
CA ALA A 673 -23.35 -11.68 12.48
C ALA A 673 -23.11 -11.75 10.97
N THR A 674 -21.84 -11.79 10.56
CA THR A 674 -21.46 -11.87 9.14
C THR A 674 -20.38 -12.94 8.96
N TYR A 675 -20.60 -13.83 8.02
CA TYR A 675 -19.62 -14.80 7.58
C TYR A 675 -19.25 -14.56 6.12
N LEU A 676 -17.94 -14.54 5.81
CA LEU A 676 -17.42 -14.42 4.45
C LEU A 676 -16.62 -15.66 4.09
N ASN A 677 -16.95 -16.24 2.94
CA ASN A 677 -16.22 -17.33 2.32
C ASN A 677 -15.58 -16.87 1.01
N ARG A 678 -14.26 -17.12 0.88
CA ARG A 678 -13.43 -16.79 -0.28
C ARG A 678 -12.71 -18.02 -0.85
N GLN A 679 -13.08 -19.21 -0.46
CA GLN A 679 -12.57 -20.46 -1.06
C GLN A 679 -13.02 -20.67 -2.51
N LEU A 680 -14.01 -19.90 -2.96
CA LEU A 680 -14.49 -19.89 -4.34
C LEU A 680 -14.03 -18.63 -5.05
N ARG A 681 -14.07 -18.60 -6.39
CA ARG A 681 -13.75 -17.39 -7.17
C ARG A 681 -14.61 -16.19 -6.77
N PRO A 682 -15.95 -16.29 -6.66
CA PRO A 682 -16.72 -15.24 -6.02
C PRO A 682 -16.53 -15.26 -4.49
N THR A 683 -16.60 -14.11 -3.87
CA THR A 683 -16.76 -14.03 -2.41
C THR A 683 -18.23 -14.22 -2.08
N ILE A 684 -18.51 -15.16 -1.19
CA ILE A 684 -19.86 -15.39 -0.66
C ILE A 684 -19.93 -14.81 0.74
N GLY A 685 -20.93 -13.98 1.00
CA GLY A 685 -21.19 -13.38 2.31
C GLY A 685 -22.57 -13.75 2.80
N LEU A 686 -22.65 -14.28 4.03
CA LEU A 686 -23.90 -14.49 4.76
C LEU A 686 -23.95 -13.50 5.92
N SER A 687 -25.05 -12.77 6.05
CA SER A 687 -25.29 -11.88 7.18
C SER A 687 -26.62 -12.24 7.84
N LEU A 688 -26.61 -12.32 9.17
CA LEU A 688 -27.82 -12.45 10.00
C LEU A 688 -27.89 -11.23 10.93
N PHE A 689 -29.05 -10.69 11.12
CA PHE A 689 -29.20 -9.49 11.94
C PHE A 689 -30.57 -9.45 12.63
N SER A 690 -30.54 -8.98 13.86
CA SER A 690 -31.68 -8.48 14.60
C SER A 690 -31.22 -7.18 15.26
N ALA A 691 -31.63 -6.05 14.72
CA ALA A 691 -31.06 -4.77 15.13
C ALA A 691 -32.04 -3.64 14.82
N SER A 692 -32.13 -2.70 15.75
CA SER A 692 -32.86 -1.45 15.53
C SER A 692 -32.09 -0.49 14.64
N SER A 693 -32.68 -0.10 13.53
CA SER A 693 -32.13 1.00 12.72
C SER A 693 -32.55 2.33 13.28
N SER A 694 -31.76 2.93 14.11
CA SER A 694 -31.96 4.32 14.56
C SER A 694 -31.19 5.30 13.67
N GLY A 695 -31.69 6.50 13.48
CA GLY A 695 -30.99 7.59 12.82
C GLY A 695 -31.50 7.93 11.42
N ARG A 696 -32.66 7.42 11.02
CA ARG A 696 -33.32 7.83 9.78
C ARG A 696 -34.39 8.84 10.10
N ILE A 697 -34.28 10.08 9.58
CA ILE A 697 -35.38 11.03 9.69
C ILE A 697 -36.43 10.67 8.66
N TYR A 698 -37.64 10.44 9.12
CA TYR A 698 -38.83 10.23 8.30
C TYR A 698 -39.89 11.23 8.72
N GLY A 699 -40.22 12.15 7.84
CA GLY A 699 -41.02 13.33 8.20
C GLY A 699 -40.19 14.33 9.06
N ASN A 700 -40.70 14.68 10.24
CA ASN A 700 -40.00 15.50 11.23
C ASN A 700 -39.34 14.66 12.33
N ASP A 701 -39.65 13.39 12.40
CA ASP A 701 -39.30 12.53 13.52
C ASP A 701 -38.17 11.53 13.14
N LEU A 702 -37.52 11.03 14.17
CA LEU A 702 -36.52 9.99 14.02
C LEU A 702 -37.20 8.63 13.86
N LEU A 703 -37.17 8.02 12.69
CA LEU A 703 -37.63 6.66 12.50
C LEU A 703 -36.71 5.67 13.22
N VAL A 704 -37.29 4.97 14.19
CA VAL A 704 -36.69 3.79 14.78
C VAL A 704 -37.45 2.57 14.28
N GLU A 705 -36.76 1.60 13.73
CA GLU A 705 -37.36 0.42 13.14
C GLU A 705 -36.52 -0.81 13.49
N ASP A 706 -37.14 -1.80 14.11
CA ASP A 706 -36.52 -3.08 14.33
C ASP A 706 -36.48 -3.87 13.03
N ARG A 707 -35.38 -4.51 12.78
CA ARG A 707 -35.13 -5.30 11.59
C ARG A 707 -34.53 -6.64 11.95
N THR A 708 -35.26 -7.70 11.70
CA THR A 708 -34.77 -9.07 11.88
C THR A 708 -34.73 -9.78 10.54
N GLY A 709 -33.61 -10.45 10.23
CA GLY A 709 -33.49 -11.12 8.94
C GLY A 709 -32.11 -11.57 8.57
N GLY A 710 -31.94 -11.79 7.27
CA GLY A 710 -30.67 -12.23 6.71
C GLY A 710 -30.41 -11.74 5.29
N ALA A 711 -29.17 -11.87 4.88
CA ALA A 711 -28.77 -11.57 3.50
C ALA A 711 -27.65 -12.50 3.01
N LEU A 712 -27.80 -12.98 1.79
CA LEU A 712 -26.78 -13.70 1.04
C LEU A 712 -26.23 -12.77 -0.03
N THR A 713 -24.93 -12.55 -0.03
CA THR A 713 -24.23 -11.71 -1.01
C THR A 713 -23.23 -12.55 -1.78
N VAL A 714 -23.22 -12.43 -3.11
CA VAL A 714 -22.20 -13.05 -3.97
C VAL A 714 -21.55 -11.95 -4.77
N ARG A 715 -20.21 -11.87 -4.71
CA ARG A 715 -19.43 -10.83 -5.38
C ARG A 715 -18.35 -11.45 -6.27
N TRP A 716 -18.33 -11.04 -7.56
CA TRP A 716 -17.34 -11.41 -8.56
C TRP A 716 -16.46 -10.22 -8.90
N PRO A 717 -15.13 -10.30 -8.71
CA PRO A 717 -14.21 -9.36 -9.32
C PRO A 717 -14.08 -9.69 -10.82
N LEU A 718 -14.54 -8.77 -11.69
CA LEU A 718 -14.53 -8.95 -13.14
C LEU A 718 -13.23 -8.48 -13.77
N ASP A 719 -12.69 -7.36 -13.29
CA ASP A 719 -11.45 -6.76 -13.77
C ASP A 719 -10.70 -6.12 -12.59
N TRP A 720 -9.38 -6.28 -12.62
CA TRP A 720 -8.49 -5.70 -11.62
C TRP A 720 -7.15 -5.37 -12.24
N ARG A 721 -6.63 -4.18 -12.00
CA ARG A 721 -5.30 -3.76 -12.43
C ARG A 721 -4.60 -3.06 -11.28
N VAL A 722 -3.34 -3.39 -11.02
CA VAL A 722 -2.53 -2.70 -10.01
C VAL A 722 -2.27 -1.25 -10.42
N ALA A 723 -1.96 -1.04 -11.69
CA ALA A 723 -1.87 0.27 -12.32
C ALA A 723 -2.51 0.18 -13.72
N PRO A 724 -3.40 1.10 -14.07
CA PRO A 724 -3.80 2.34 -13.41
C PRO A 724 -4.87 2.22 -12.30
N TYR A 725 -4.92 1.13 -11.54
CA TYR A 725 -5.80 0.91 -10.38
C TYR A 725 -7.31 0.92 -10.71
N VAL A 726 -7.67 0.46 -11.89
CA VAL A 726 -9.05 0.30 -12.31
C VAL A 726 -9.55 -1.09 -11.92
N SER A 727 -10.69 -1.15 -11.28
CA SER A 727 -11.35 -2.41 -10.92
C SER A 727 -12.81 -2.39 -11.35
N THR A 728 -13.32 -3.56 -11.73
CA THR A 728 -14.74 -3.79 -12.02
C THR A 728 -15.19 -5.00 -11.20
N SER A 729 -16.31 -4.87 -10.51
CA SER A 729 -16.94 -5.97 -9.80
C SER A 729 -18.44 -6.04 -10.08
N PHE A 730 -18.96 -7.25 -10.14
CA PHE A 730 -20.38 -7.53 -10.12
C PHE A 730 -20.74 -8.12 -8.75
N SER A 731 -21.91 -7.77 -8.21
CA SER A 731 -22.44 -8.41 -7.01
C SER A 731 -23.93 -8.59 -7.09
N THR A 732 -24.40 -9.68 -6.51
CA THR A 732 -25.83 -9.89 -6.23
C THR A 732 -26.01 -10.07 -4.73
N ARG A 733 -27.15 -9.58 -4.22
CA ARG A 733 -27.53 -9.71 -2.82
C ARG A 733 -29.02 -10.06 -2.74
N LEU A 734 -29.29 -11.21 -2.18
CA LEU A 734 -30.63 -11.60 -1.71
C LEU A 734 -30.74 -11.16 -0.25
N ARG A 735 -31.81 -10.43 0.10
CA ARG A 735 -32.06 -9.99 1.47
C ARG A 735 -33.52 -10.26 1.82
N TYR A 736 -33.71 -10.82 3.00
CA TYR A 736 -34.99 -10.90 3.68
C TYR A 736 -34.89 -10.13 5.01
N ALA A 737 -35.90 -9.33 5.31
CA ALA A 737 -35.99 -8.62 6.58
C ALA A 737 -37.46 -8.47 6.96
N ASP A 738 -37.78 -8.77 8.20
CA ASP A 738 -38.95 -8.35 8.91
C ASP A 738 -38.72 -6.94 9.46
N LEU A 739 -39.62 -6.01 9.20
CA LEU A 739 -39.52 -4.60 9.53
C LEU A 739 -40.63 -4.27 10.54
N ASP A 740 -40.25 -3.77 11.70
CA ASP A 740 -41.21 -3.35 12.75
C ASP A 740 -40.85 -1.93 13.21
N PRO A 741 -41.53 -0.89 12.67
CA PRO A 741 -41.37 0.47 13.12
C PRO A 741 -41.84 0.62 14.56
N LEU A 742 -41.00 1.17 15.43
CA LEU A 742 -41.35 1.49 16.80
C LEU A 742 -42.17 2.81 16.81
N ASP A 743 -43.23 2.85 17.59
CA ASP A 743 -44.13 3.99 17.82
C ASP A 743 -44.73 4.63 16.54
N PRO A 744 -45.32 3.84 15.61
CA PRO A 744 -45.90 4.38 14.39
C PRO A 744 -47.06 5.33 14.63
N ASP A 745 -47.73 5.25 15.78
CA ASP A 745 -48.90 6.07 16.14
C ASP A 745 -48.51 7.49 16.60
N ASP A 746 -47.28 7.68 17.08
CA ASP A 746 -46.75 8.99 17.47
C ASP A 746 -46.19 9.77 16.24
N PHE A 747 -46.30 9.19 15.06
CA PHE A 747 -45.77 9.80 13.85
C PHE A 747 -46.62 10.96 13.37
N THR A 748 -46.14 12.19 13.48
CA THR A 748 -46.78 13.39 12.97
C THR A 748 -46.63 13.46 11.44
N ALA A 749 -47.68 13.17 10.70
CA ALA A 749 -47.71 13.21 9.24
C ALA A 749 -47.34 14.63 8.72
N LEU A 750 -46.25 14.73 7.97
CA LEU A 750 -45.86 15.94 7.25
C LEU A 750 -46.28 15.83 5.78
N GLY A 751 -47.34 16.48 5.44
CA GLY A 751 -47.81 16.51 4.06
C GLY A 751 -48.25 15.12 3.55
N PRO A 752 -47.79 14.70 2.36
CA PRO A 752 -48.25 13.45 1.73
C PRO A 752 -47.53 12.18 2.23
N LEU A 753 -46.77 12.23 3.32
CA LEU A 753 -46.12 11.06 3.89
C LEU A 753 -47.10 10.24 4.72
N SER A 754 -47.16 8.95 4.47
CA SER A 754 -47.93 8.00 5.28
C SER A 754 -47.08 7.51 6.46
N PRO A 755 -47.66 7.11 7.59
CA PRO A 755 -46.94 6.49 8.68
C PRO A 755 -46.07 5.30 8.20
N PRO A 756 -44.93 5.02 8.84
CA PRO A 756 -44.17 3.83 8.55
C PRO A 756 -45.01 2.57 8.84
N GLN A 757 -44.74 1.48 8.14
CA GLN A 757 -45.55 0.26 8.20
C GLN A 757 -44.67 -0.93 8.52
N ALA A 758 -45.13 -1.79 9.42
CA ALA A 758 -44.54 -3.11 9.65
C ALA A 758 -44.78 -4.05 8.47
N GLY A 759 -43.92 -5.04 8.31
CA GLY A 759 -44.10 -6.12 7.34
C GLY A 759 -42.80 -6.68 6.80
N GLN A 760 -42.95 -7.68 5.94
CA GLN A 760 -41.83 -8.45 5.42
C GLN A 760 -41.33 -7.89 4.09
N GLN A 761 -40.00 -7.74 3.97
CA GLN A 761 -39.32 -7.27 2.76
C GLN A 761 -38.33 -8.29 2.24
N ALA A 762 -38.63 -8.91 1.12
CA ALA A 762 -37.70 -9.75 0.38
C ALA A 762 -37.23 -9.06 -0.92
N SER A 763 -35.93 -8.98 -1.15
CA SER A 763 -35.40 -8.25 -2.28
C SER A 763 -34.13 -8.88 -2.86
N VAL A 764 -33.97 -8.76 -4.17
CA VAL A 764 -32.74 -9.07 -4.91
C VAL A 764 -32.13 -7.77 -5.41
N ARG A 765 -30.83 -7.58 -5.16
CA ARG A 765 -30.06 -6.45 -5.64
C ARG A 765 -28.95 -6.93 -6.56
N LEU A 766 -28.88 -6.34 -7.74
CA LEU A 766 -27.76 -6.49 -8.68
C LEU A 766 -26.95 -5.19 -8.71
N GLN A 767 -25.62 -5.31 -8.71
CA GLN A 767 -24.76 -4.15 -8.75
C GLN A 767 -23.53 -4.39 -9.62
N VAL A 768 -23.23 -3.42 -10.49
CA VAL A 768 -21.94 -3.28 -11.17
C VAL A 768 -21.25 -2.06 -10.60
N LEU A 769 -20.00 -2.24 -10.18
CA LEU A 769 -19.13 -1.18 -9.70
C LEU A 769 -17.85 -1.17 -10.51
N ARG A 770 -17.57 -0.06 -11.20
CA ARG A 770 -16.31 0.18 -11.89
C ARG A 770 -15.67 1.45 -11.38
N ARG A 771 -14.41 1.37 -10.95
CA ARG A 771 -13.72 2.51 -10.34
C ARG A 771 -12.23 2.49 -10.57
N LYS A 772 -11.63 3.70 -10.58
CA LYS A 772 -10.20 3.95 -10.44
C LYS A 772 -9.95 4.56 -9.06
N LYS A 773 -9.27 3.83 -8.19
CA LYS A 773 -8.94 4.28 -6.84
C LYS A 773 -7.44 4.05 -6.59
N PRO A 774 -6.57 4.95 -7.10
CA PRO A 774 -5.14 4.80 -6.89
C PRO A 774 -4.79 4.98 -5.42
N PRO A 775 -3.79 4.27 -4.88
CA PRO A 775 -3.24 4.54 -3.58
C PRO A 775 -2.62 5.94 -3.59
N SER A 776 -2.94 6.74 -2.58
CA SER A 776 -2.40 8.08 -2.40
C SER A 776 -2.28 8.38 -0.92
N ARG A 777 -1.22 9.08 -0.52
CA ARG A 777 -1.07 9.56 0.87
C ARG A 777 -2.19 10.50 1.30
N HIS A 778 -2.87 11.13 0.34
CA HIS A 778 -3.90 12.13 0.53
C HIS A 778 -5.32 11.65 0.20
N THR A 779 -5.50 10.34 -0.05
CA THR A 779 -6.81 9.79 -0.47
C THR A 779 -7.93 10.08 0.51
N LEU A 780 -7.62 10.26 1.78
CA LEU A 780 -8.66 10.41 2.81
C LEU A 780 -9.41 11.75 2.75
N VAL A 781 -8.72 12.86 2.53
CA VAL A 781 -9.35 14.19 2.50
C VAL A 781 -9.09 14.97 1.20
N HIS A 782 -8.00 14.65 0.49
CA HIS A 782 -7.64 15.29 -0.78
C HIS A 782 -7.15 14.25 -1.79
N PRO A 783 -8.03 13.40 -2.35
CA PRO A 783 -7.62 12.46 -3.41
C PRO A 783 -7.15 13.24 -4.63
N LEU A 784 -5.96 12.87 -5.14
CA LEU A 784 -5.35 13.54 -6.30
C LEU A 784 -5.93 13.07 -7.62
N ASP A 785 -6.51 11.89 -7.66
CA ASP A 785 -7.09 11.25 -8.84
C ASP A 785 -8.15 10.23 -8.38
N GLY A 786 -9.01 9.85 -9.27
CA GLY A 786 -9.99 8.81 -9.05
C GLY A 786 -11.31 9.11 -9.74
N TRP A 787 -12.00 8.05 -10.08
CA TRP A 787 -13.36 8.10 -10.58
C TRP A 787 -14.08 6.80 -10.26
N GLY A 788 -15.41 6.82 -10.25
CA GLY A 788 -16.22 5.63 -10.05
C GLY A 788 -17.58 5.76 -10.71
N LEU A 789 -18.08 4.62 -11.18
CA LEU A 789 -19.43 4.45 -11.68
C LEU A 789 -20.06 3.23 -11.01
N ARG A 790 -21.22 3.43 -10.42
CA ARG A 790 -22.02 2.37 -9.80
C ARG A 790 -23.38 2.31 -10.49
N LEU A 791 -23.72 1.13 -10.97
CA LEU A 791 -25.05 0.81 -11.49
C LEU A 791 -25.67 -0.20 -10.52
N ARG A 792 -26.89 0.03 -10.10
CA ARG A 792 -27.61 -0.84 -9.16
C ARG A 792 -29.07 -0.97 -9.60
N ALA A 793 -29.57 -2.20 -9.57
CA ALA A 793 -30.96 -2.52 -9.69
C ALA A 793 -31.40 -3.31 -8.45
N THR A 794 -32.52 -2.97 -7.85
CA THR A 794 -33.11 -3.68 -6.70
C THR A 794 -34.56 -3.99 -7.01
N GLY A 795 -34.90 -5.27 -7.02
CA GLY A 795 -36.27 -5.76 -7.14
C GLY A 795 -36.72 -6.40 -5.85
N ALA A 796 -37.91 -6.04 -5.38
CA ALA A 796 -38.63 -6.75 -4.33
C ALA A 796 -39.93 -7.28 -4.93
N ALA A 797 -40.37 -8.44 -4.50
CA ALA A 797 -41.60 -9.06 -4.99
C ALA A 797 -42.21 -9.99 -3.94
N GLU A 798 -43.50 -10.07 -3.91
CA GLU A 798 -44.25 -10.95 -3.00
C GLU A 798 -43.91 -12.45 -3.21
N VAL A 799 -43.59 -12.85 -4.44
CA VAL A 799 -43.10 -14.21 -4.75
C VAL A 799 -41.78 -14.55 -4.04
N LEU A 800 -41.02 -13.56 -3.60
CA LEU A 800 -39.79 -13.76 -2.80
C LEU A 800 -40.07 -13.89 -1.30
N GLY A 801 -41.35 -13.82 -0.87
CA GLY A 801 -41.76 -13.87 0.52
C GLY A 801 -41.84 -12.49 1.19
N GLY A 802 -42.02 -11.42 0.45
CA GLY A 802 -42.23 -10.05 1.00
C GLY A 802 -43.62 -9.55 0.75
N ASP A 803 -44.07 -8.53 1.52
CA ASP A 803 -45.41 -7.93 1.44
C ASP A 803 -45.52 -6.85 0.35
N ARG A 804 -44.41 -6.50 -0.30
CA ARG A 804 -44.36 -5.39 -1.25
C ARG A 804 -43.61 -5.75 -2.53
N SER A 805 -44.07 -5.21 -3.64
CA SER A 805 -43.43 -5.38 -4.95
C SER A 805 -43.03 -4.05 -5.55
N PHE A 806 -41.72 -3.87 -5.78
CA PHE A 806 -41.14 -2.68 -6.42
C PHE A 806 -39.89 -2.99 -7.21
N LEU A 807 -39.57 -2.10 -8.17
CA LEU A 807 -38.28 -2.08 -8.88
C LEU A 807 -37.63 -0.72 -8.70
N ARG A 808 -36.35 -0.72 -8.30
CA ARG A 808 -35.54 0.49 -8.09
C ARG A 808 -34.25 0.43 -8.90
N GLY A 809 -34.03 1.45 -9.72
CA GLY A 809 -32.78 1.70 -10.42
C GLY A 809 -31.97 2.80 -9.76
N ASP A 810 -30.64 2.66 -9.71
CA ASP A 810 -29.70 3.63 -9.12
C ASP A 810 -28.45 3.70 -10.00
N VAL A 811 -28.11 4.91 -10.43
CA VAL A 811 -26.89 5.22 -11.17
C VAL A 811 -26.18 6.32 -10.40
N ALA A 812 -24.94 6.07 -9.97
CA ALA A 812 -24.12 7.05 -9.27
C ALA A 812 -22.72 7.08 -9.84
N GLY A 813 -22.15 8.27 -9.97
CA GLY A 813 -20.78 8.46 -10.44
C GLY A 813 -20.07 9.61 -9.76
N TYR A 814 -18.74 9.49 -9.67
CA TYR A 814 -17.89 10.57 -9.21
C TYR A 814 -16.61 10.68 -10.04
N GLY A 815 -16.01 11.87 -10.04
CA GLY A 815 -14.71 12.11 -10.65
C GLY A 815 -13.90 13.16 -9.89
N VAL A 816 -12.59 12.97 -9.85
CA VAL A 816 -11.60 13.91 -9.31
C VAL A 816 -10.74 14.40 -10.46
N TYR A 817 -10.76 15.68 -10.74
CA TYR A 817 -10.08 16.29 -11.86
C TYR A 817 -9.00 17.27 -11.39
N PRO A 818 -7.83 17.28 -12.04
CA PRO A 818 -6.81 18.28 -11.75
C PRO A 818 -7.28 19.69 -12.15
N SER A 819 -6.82 20.69 -11.38
CA SER A 819 -6.99 22.11 -11.67
C SER A 819 -5.63 22.81 -11.54
N ILE A 820 -5.56 24.02 -11.05
CA ILE A 820 -4.32 24.79 -10.90
C ILE A 820 -3.44 24.13 -9.83
N GLY A 821 -2.21 23.78 -10.16
CA GLY A 821 -1.29 23.13 -9.22
C GLY A 821 -1.88 21.84 -8.62
N ASP A 822 -1.89 21.77 -7.30
CA ASP A 822 -2.45 20.62 -6.56
C ASP A 822 -3.94 20.78 -6.22
N HIS A 823 -4.61 21.82 -6.71
CA HIS A 823 -6.05 21.97 -6.55
C HIS A 823 -6.81 20.90 -7.35
N ARG A 824 -8.00 20.56 -6.87
CA ARG A 824 -8.86 19.54 -7.49
C ARG A 824 -10.31 20.00 -7.59
N VAL A 825 -10.96 19.60 -8.67
CA VAL A 825 -12.41 19.65 -8.82
C VAL A 825 -12.96 18.26 -8.56
N PHE A 826 -13.85 18.14 -7.60
CA PHE A 826 -14.56 16.91 -7.29
C PHE A 826 -16.01 17.05 -7.76
N LEU A 827 -16.49 16.11 -8.56
CA LEU A 827 -17.85 16.03 -9.02
C LEU A 827 -18.47 14.70 -8.56
N TYR A 828 -19.72 14.76 -8.13
CA TYR A 828 -20.53 13.58 -7.82
C TYR A 828 -21.93 13.79 -8.36
N GLY A 829 -22.52 12.73 -8.90
CA GLY A 829 -23.89 12.74 -9.39
C GLY A 829 -24.60 11.42 -9.10
N ARG A 830 -25.91 11.49 -8.87
CA ARG A 830 -26.76 10.32 -8.68
C ARG A 830 -28.13 10.50 -9.28
N LEU A 831 -28.61 9.44 -9.91
CA LEU A 831 -29.97 9.31 -10.42
C LEU A 831 -30.61 8.08 -9.81
N GLN A 832 -31.83 8.21 -9.27
CA GLN A 832 -32.61 7.09 -8.77
C GLN A 832 -34.04 7.17 -9.29
N ALA A 833 -34.59 5.99 -9.57
CA ALA A 833 -35.98 5.83 -9.93
C ALA A 833 -36.52 4.55 -9.31
N GLN A 834 -37.75 4.64 -8.82
CA GLN A 834 -38.50 3.52 -8.22
C GLN A 834 -39.89 3.47 -8.82
N THR A 835 -40.36 2.24 -9.08
CA THR A 835 -41.76 1.94 -9.52
C THR A 835 -42.32 0.81 -8.68
N GLY A 836 -43.66 0.70 -8.60
CA GLY A 836 -44.32 -0.29 -7.78
C GLY A 836 -44.59 0.18 -6.35
N ALA A 837 -45.14 -0.69 -5.53
CA ALA A 837 -45.49 -0.40 -4.16
C ALA A 837 -44.35 -0.79 -3.22
N SER A 838 -43.74 0.18 -2.56
CA SER A 838 -42.78 -0.05 -1.45
C SER A 838 -43.43 0.31 -0.13
N PHE A 839 -42.78 -0.04 0.98
CA PHE A 839 -43.11 0.54 2.27
C PHE A 839 -42.90 2.06 2.23
N PRO A 840 -43.74 2.85 2.94
CA PRO A 840 -43.65 4.32 2.93
C PRO A 840 -42.25 4.80 3.37
N GLN A 841 -41.67 4.15 4.37
CA GLN A 841 -40.32 4.46 4.86
C GLN A 841 -39.20 4.10 3.87
N ASP A 842 -39.48 3.35 2.82
CA ASP A 842 -38.49 2.97 1.78
C ASP A 842 -38.48 3.88 0.56
N TYR A 843 -39.25 4.97 0.54
CA TYR A 843 -39.13 5.96 -0.52
C TYR A 843 -37.68 6.49 -0.63
N ILE A 844 -37.30 6.79 -1.84
CA ILE A 844 -35.98 7.35 -2.14
C ILE A 844 -35.95 8.86 -1.96
N GLY A 845 -34.78 9.41 -1.60
CA GLY A 845 -34.65 10.84 -1.37
C GLY A 845 -33.22 11.26 -1.08
N PHE A 846 -33.04 12.52 -0.71
CA PHE A 846 -31.78 13.10 -0.27
C PHE A 846 -32.01 14.06 0.92
N SER A 847 -30.90 14.67 1.43
CA SER A 847 -30.86 15.42 2.68
C SER A 847 -31.22 14.58 3.92
N ARG A 848 -31.00 13.27 3.78
CA ARG A 848 -31.19 12.31 4.84
C ARG A 848 -30.08 12.45 5.86
N TYR A 849 -30.43 12.68 7.10
CA TYR A 849 -29.56 12.46 8.21
C TYR A 849 -29.53 10.96 8.53
N ASP A 850 -28.56 10.24 8.07
CA ASP A 850 -28.10 9.06 8.79
C ASP A 850 -27.20 9.59 9.89
N ALA A 851 -27.76 10.43 10.77
CA ALA A 851 -27.00 11.20 11.72
C ALA A 851 -26.90 10.43 13.01
N ILE A 852 -25.68 10.26 13.42
CA ILE A 852 -25.37 10.25 14.82
C ILE A 852 -25.37 11.73 15.24
N ASP A 853 -26.49 12.23 15.72
CA ASP A 853 -26.53 13.53 16.38
C ASP A 853 -25.93 13.37 17.77
N LEU A 854 -24.67 13.72 17.92
CA LEU A 854 -24.08 13.95 19.24
C LEU A 854 -24.57 15.31 19.75
N PRO A 855 -25.37 15.35 20.82
CA PRO A 855 -25.68 16.59 21.48
C PRO A 855 -24.43 17.04 22.27
N LEU A 856 -23.50 17.67 21.58
CA LEU A 856 -22.54 18.51 22.30
C LEU A 856 -23.27 19.79 22.74
N PRO A 857 -23.01 20.33 23.96
CA PRO A 857 -23.57 21.61 24.39
C PRO A 857 -23.22 22.68 23.36
N GLY A 858 -24.25 23.21 22.63
CA GLY A 858 -24.07 24.11 21.50
C GLY A 858 -24.31 23.46 20.13
N ALA A 859 -24.82 22.24 20.14
CA ALA A 859 -25.33 21.40 19.03
C ALA A 859 -24.82 21.72 17.62
N VAL A 860 -23.61 21.21 17.30
CA VAL A 860 -23.21 21.01 15.92
C VAL A 860 -23.65 19.60 15.51
N PRO A 861 -24.51 19.41 14.52
CA PRO A 861 -24.93 18.08 14.09
C PRO A 861 -23.73 17.31 13.49
N VAL A 862 -23.50 16.12 14.00
CA VAL A 862 -22.47 15.19 13.51
C VAL A 862 -23.12 14.19 12.57
N SER A 863 -22.64 14.09 11.33
CA SER A 863 -23.06 13.04 10.40
C SER A 863 -21.94 12.05 10.14
N LEU A 864 -22.25 10.76 10.19
CA LEU A 864 -21.34 9.69 9.79
C LEU A 864 -21.63 9.28 8.34
N GLY A 865 -20.58 9.34 7.51
CA GLY A 865 -20.62 8.94 6.12
C GLY A 865 -20.96 10.05 5.13
N ASP A 866 -20.82 9.72 3.83
CA ASP A 866 -21.23 10.58 2.71
C ASP A 866 -22.74 10.45 2.46
N ALA A 867 -23.54 10.91 3.42
CA ALA A 867 -24.97 11.02 3.20
C ALA A 867 -25.22 11.94 2.00
N GLU A 868 -26.15 11.54 1.13
CA GLU A 868 -26.61 12.35 0.03
C GLU A 868 -27.46 13.48 0.56
N ARG A 869 -26.78 14.56 0.93
CA ARG A 869 -27.36 15.72 1.54
C ARG A 869 -27.06 16.94 0.70
N VAL A 870 -28.09 17.73 0.45
CA VAL A 870 -27.91 19.12 0.04
C VAL A 870 -27.58 19.93 1.30
N ARG A 871 -26.26 20.21 1.48
CA ARG A 871 -25.77 20.97 2.64
C ARG A 871 -26.44 22.37 2.69
N GLY A 872 -26.86 22.81 3.87
CA GLY A 872 -27.69 24.00 4.05
C GLY A 872 -29.16 23.70 4.27
N TYR A 873 -29.62 22.45 4.07
CA TYR A 873 -30.99 22.04 4.31
C TYR A 873 -31.07 20.99 5.42
N ARG A 874 -32.06 21.15 6.33
CA ARG A 874 -32.31 20.21 7.42
C ARG A 874 -33.38 19.18 7.07
N ARG A 875 -34.28 19.51 6.11
CA ARG A 875 -35.43 18.66 5.79
C ARG A 875 -35.06 17.53 4.85
N TYR A 876 -35.51 16.36 5.21
CA TYR A 876 -35.45 15.18 4.34
C TYR A 876 -36.55 15.28 3.27
N VAL A 877 -36.19 14.98 2.02
CA VAL A 877 -37.12 15.02 0.89
C VAL A 877 -37.23 13.64 0.27
N LEU A 878 -38.43 13.14 0.19
CA LEU A 878 -38.80 11.79 -0.26
C LEU A 878 -39.63 11.80 -1.54
N GLY A 879 -39.41 10.81 -2.39
CA GLY A 879 -40.18 10.59 -3.61
C GLY A 879 -39.90 9.24 -4.25
N THR A 880 -40.21 9.14 -5.52
CA THR A 880 -39.99 7.93 -6.35
C THR A 880 -38.93 8.19 -7.44
N ARG A 881 -38.53 9.45 -7.63
CA ARG A 881 -37.50 9.89 -8.58
C ARG A 881 -36.57 10.89 -7.90
N VAL A 882 -35.27 10.71 -8.08
CA VAL A 882 -34.24 11.55 -7.47
C VAL A 882 -33.17 11.88 -8.50
N VAL A 883 -32.82 13.16 -8.53
CA VAL A 883 -31.60 13.66 -9.17
C VAL A 883 -30.81 14.41 -8.09
N PHE A 884 -29.54 14.08 -7.94
CA PHE A 884 -28.63 14.72 -6.98
C PHE A 884 -27.30 14.99 -7.63
N GLY A 885 -26.70 16.16 -7.36
CA GLY A 885 -25.38 16.54 -7.81
C GLY A 885 -24.59 17.33 -6.78
N ARG A 886 -23.29 17.17 -6.78
CA ARG A 886 -22.34 17.88 -5.92
C ARG A 886 -21.13 18.28 -6.74
N ALA A 887 -20.71 19.52 -6.60
CA ALA A 887 -19.45 20.02 -7.11
C ALA A 887 -18.65 20.67 -5.99
N GLU A 888 -17.35 20.33 -5.90
CA GLU A 888 -16.46 20.91 -4.90
C GLU A 888 -15.15 21.34 -5.54
N TYR A 889 -14.70 22.54 -5.20
CA TYR A 889 -13.36 23.00 -5.51
C TYR A 889 -12.50 22.85 -4.26
N ARG A 890 -11.44 22.03 -4.33
CA ARG A 890 -10.61 21.61 -3.21
C ARG A 890 -9.21 22.19 -3.32
N VAL A 891 -8.77 22.88 -2.27
CA VAL A 891 -7.46 23.53 -2.14
C VAL A 891 -6.70 22.88 -0.99
N PRO A 892 -5.55 22.23 -1.21
CA PRO A 892 -4.74 21.72 -0.11
C PRO A 892 -4.12 22.92 0.63
N VAL A 893 -4.38 23.02 1.94
CA VAL A 893 -3.88 24.10 2.80
C VAL A 893 -2.60 23.67 3.50
N ALA A 894 -2.58 22.41 3.99
CA ALA A 894 -1.41 21.82 4.62
C ALA A 894 -1.28 20.36 4.22
N SER A 895 -0.14 19.99 3.66
CA SER A 895 0.13 18.62 3.17
C SER A 895 0.54 17.65 4.27
N SER A 896 1.02 18.16 5.41
CA SER A 896 1.49 17.36 6.54
C SER A 896 1.47 18.18 7.84
N LEU A 897 0.28 18.48 8.36
CA LEU A 897 0.20 18.86 9.76
C LEU A 897 0.34 17.59 10.58
N GLN A 898 1.49 17.44 11.23
CA GLN A 898 1.82 16.27 12.04
C GLN A 898 1.75 16.61 13.53
N THR A 899 0.99 17.62 13.86
CA THR A 899 0.77 18.10 15.22
C THR A 899 -0.20 17.16 15.94
N SER A 900 0.20 16.65 17.08
CA SER A 900 -0.69 15.94 17.98
C SER A 900 -1.16 16.86 19.11
N VAL A 901 -2.45 16.87 19.38
CA VAL A 901 -3.03 17.52 20.53
C VAL A 901 -3.17 16.49 21.65
N LEU A 902 -2.55 16.75 22.80
CA LEU A 902 -2.52 15.84 23.97
C LEU A 902 -1.99 14.41 23.67
N GLY A 903 -1.17 14.25 22.61
CA GLY A 903 -0.65 12.93 22.23
C GLY A 903 -1.69 11.95 21.63
N VAL A 904 -2.97 12.26 21.72
CA VAL A 904 -4.09 11.37 21.34
C VAL A 904 -4.67 11.72 19.96
N VAL A 905 -4.75 13.00 19.64
CA VAL A 905 -5.35 13.51 18.41
C VAL A 905 -4.27 14.07 17.50
N GLY A 906 -3.92 13.34 16.45
CA GLY A 906 -3.00 13.82 15.42
C GLY A 906 -3.76 14.54 14.31
N LEU A 907 -3.35 15.79 14.00
CA LEU A 907 -3.84 16.56 12.86
C LEU A 907 -3.01 16.20 11.62
N GLY A 908 -3.67 15.71 10.58
CA GLY A 908 -3.03 15.33 9.34
C GLY A 908 -3.26 16.36 8.22
N HIS A 909 -3.30 15.84 7.00
CA HIS A 909 -3.53 16.63 5.80
C HIS A 909 -4.82 17.48 5.89
N THR A 910 -4.75 18.77 5.57
CA THR A 910 -5.88 19.71 5.64
C THR A 910 -6.20 20.27 4.26
N THR A 911 -7.48 20.31 3.92
CA THR A 911 -8.00 20.81 2.64
C THR A 911 -9.16 21.77 2.88
N LEU A 912 -9.12 22.94 2.28
CA LEU A 912 -10.26 23.86 2.18
C LEU A 912 -11.08 23.48 0.94
N SER A 913 -12.41 23.45 1.07
CA SER A 913 -13.32 23.08 -0.01
C SER A 913 -14.47 24.09 -0.09
N ALA A 914 -14.66 24.71 -1.25
CA ALA A 914 -15.89 25.42 -1.58
C ALA A 914 -16.81 24.48 -2.37
N PHE A 915 -18.12 24.50 -2.11
CA PHE A 915 -19.02 23.53 -2.72
C PHE A 915 -20.37 24.12 -3.13
N VAL A 916 -20.99 23.41 -4.06
CA VAL A 916 -22.38 23.56 -4.46
C VAL A 916 -23.00 22.17 -4.50
N ASP A 917 -24.11 21.97 -3.78
CA ASP A 917 -24.94 20.76 -3.83
C ASP A 917 -26.31 21.10 -4.40
N GLY A 918 -26.83 20.26 -5.28
CA GLY A 918 -28.18 20.43 -5.82
C GLY A 918 -28.92 19.09 -5.86
N GLY A 919 -30.23 19.14 -5.63
CA GLY A 919 -31.06 17.98 -5.73
C GLY A 919 -32.52 18.31 -6.07
N MET A 920 -33.17 17.36 -6.72
CA MET A 920 -34.59 17.38 -7.01
C MET A 920 -35.20 16.01 -6.74
N VAL A 921 -36.33 16.01 -6.05
CA VAL A 921 -37.12 14.81 -5.74
C VAL A 921 -38.56 15.06 -6.20
N TRP A 922 -39.14 14.08 -6.85
CA TRP A 922 -40.54 14.14 -7.24
C TRP A 922 -41.19 12.75 -7.17
N ARG A 923 -42.53 12.71 -7.18
CA ARG A 923 -43.31 11.49 -7.22
C ARG A 923 -43.92 11.29 -8.58
N ASP A 924 -43.94 10.06 -9.04
CA ASP A 924 -44.56 9.62 -10.30
C ASP A 924 -44.07 10.44 -11.54
N ALA A 925 -44.93 10.84 -12.45
CA ALA A 925 -44.59 11.57 -13.66
C ALA A 925 -44.63 13.11 -13.48
N ASP A 926 -45.04 13.63 -12.30
CA ASP A 926 -45.21 15.07 -12.08
C ASP A 926 -43.89 15.76 -11.70
N LEU A 927 -43.10 16.11 -12.69
CA LEU A 927 -41.85 16.89 -12.54
C LEU A 927 -42.12 18.31 -11.96
N ARG A 928 -43.30 18.90 -12.18
CA ARG A 928 -43.60 20.28 -11.75
C ARG A 928 -43.85 20.39 -10.26
N GLY A 929 -44.39 19.33 -9.66
CA GLY A 929 -44.59 19.22 -8.20
C GLY A 929 -43.36 18.82 -7.42
N GLY A 930 -42.19 18.66 -8.06
CA GLY A 930 -40.99 18.21 -7.41
C GLY A 930 -40.35 19.24 -6.50
N THR A 931 -39.83 18.76 -5.35
CA THR A 931 -39.05 19.58 -4.42
C THR A 931 -37.61 19.73 -4.89
N ARG A 932 -37.14 20.97 -4.96
CA ARG A 932 -35.77 21.32 -5.35
C ARG A 932 -35.04 21.91 -4.19
N GLN A 933 -33.77 21.54 -4.04
CA GLN A 933 -32.87 22.14 -3.05
C GLN A 933 -31.55 22.48 -3.76
N LEU A 934 -30.99 23.63 -3.42
CA LEU A 934 -29.68 24.09 -3.89
C LEU A 934 -28.96 24.76 -2.70
N GLY A 935 -27.84 24.16 -2.28
CA GLY A 935 -27.03 24.62 -1.16
C GLY A 935 -25.62 24.96 -1.57
N THR A 936 -25.03 25.95 -0.89
CA THR A 936 -23.64 26.36 -1.12
C THR A 936 -22.93 26.58 0.21
N GLY A 937 -21.60 26.50 0.23
CA GLY A 937 -20.82 26.71 1.43
C GLY A 937 -19.35 26.38 1.31
N VAL A 938 -18.71 26.36 2.46
CA VAL A 938 -17.29 26.01 2.60
C VAL A 938 -17.08 24.96 3.68
N GLU A 939 -16.06 24.13 3.51
CA GLU A 939 -15.64 23.10 4.47
C GLU A 939 -14.14 23.13 4.66
N VAL A 940 -13.69 22.97 5.89
CA VAL A 940 -12.33 22.56 6.23
C VAL A 940 -12.34 21.07 6.48
N LYS A 941 -11.62 20.32 5.66
CA LYS A 941 -11.47 18.87 5.75
C LYS A 941 -10.10 18.55 6.32
N ASN A 942 -10.06 17.67 7.30
CA ASN A 942 -8.80 17.22 7.89
C ASN A 942 -8.80 15.70 8.06
N ALA A 943 -7.61 15.10 8.01
CA ALA A 943 -7.41 13.72 8.40
C ALA A 943 -6.99 13.67 9.88
N LEU A 944 -7.89 13.35 10.78
CA LEU A 944 -7.58 13.08 12.16
C LEU A 944 -6.96 11.70 12.34
N ARG A 945 -6.06 11.60 13.28
CA ARG A 945 -5.57 10.34 13.81
C ARG A 945 -6.06 10.21 15.25
N LEU A 946 -6.94 9.24 15.49
CA LEU A 946 -7.46 8.90 16.81
C LEU A 946 -7.01 7.49 17.15
N PHE A 947 -6.28 7.31 18.27
CA PHE A 947 -5.80 5.99 18.71
C PHE A 947 -5.14 5.17 17.59
N GLY A 948 -4.29 5.81 16.77
CA GLY A 948 -3.67 5.15 15.62
C GLY A 948 -4.52 5.05 14.35
N VAL A 949 -5.82 5.26 14.42
CA VAL A 949 -6.77 5.19 13.29
C VAL A 949 -6.89 6.54 12.60
N ARG A 950 -6.78 6.56 11.27
CA ARG A 950 -7.02 7.77 10.46
C ARG A 950 -8.48 7.90 10.11
N VAL A 951 -9.07 9.03 10.50
CA VAL A 951 -10.46 9.39 10.21
C VAL A 951 -10.48 10.71 9.44
N GLY A 952 -11.15 10.71 8.29
CA GLY A 952 -11.43 11.94 7.57
C GLY A 952 -12.63 12.63 8.20
N HIS A 953 -12.50 13.92 8.49
CA HIS A 953 -13.60 14.71 9.01
C HIS A 953 -13.66 16.08 8.34
N ALA A 954 -14.79 16.76 8.45
CA ALA A 954 -15.00 18.10 7.94
C ALA A 954 -15.84 18.93 8.89
N LEU A 955 -15.40 20.16 9.11
CA LEU A 955 -16.20 21.23 9.72
C LEU A 955 -16.64 22.15 8.59
N GLY A 956 -17.92 22.42 8.45
CA GLY A 956 -18.45 23.20 7.35
C GLY A 956 -19.51 24.20 7.75
N VAL A 957 -19.62 25.25 6.93
CA VAL A 957 -20.69 26.24 6.96
C VAL A 957 -21.42 26.18 5.63
N ALA A 958 -22.72 26.04 5.67
CA ALA A 958 -23.59 25.94 4.50
C ALA A 958 -24.88 26.73 4.66
N GLN A 959 -25.45 27.14 3.52
CA GLN A 959 -26.75 27.81 3.45
C GLN A 959 -27.46 27.47 2.16
N PRO A 960 -28.80 27.57 2.11
CA PRO A 960 -29.58 27.53 0.86
C PRO A 960 -29.13 28.63 -0.11
N ALA A 961 -28.94 28.30 -1.39
CA ALA A 961 -28.43 29.25 -2.37
C ALA A 961 -29.35 30.46 -2.59
N ALA A 962 -30.67 30.29 -2.41
CA ALA A 962 -31.62 31.39 -2.48
C ALA A 962 -31.54 32.38 -1.30
N GLN A 963 -30.83 32.04 -0.23
CA GLN A 963 -30.73 32.77 1.03
C GLN A 963 -29.27 33.15 1.37
N VAL A 964 -28.39 33.15 0.36
CA VAL A 964 -27.01 33.56 0.51
C VAL A 964 -26.91 34.98 1.10
N GLY A 965 -26.23 35.11 2.22
CA GLY A 965 -26.04 36.42 2.94
C GLY A 965 -27.04 36.65 4.08
N THR A 966 -28.03 35.79 4.29
CA THR A 966 -28.92 35.88 5.45
C THR A 966 -28.34 35.12 6.65
N ARG A 967 -28.41 35.73 7.84
CA ARG A 967 -27.78 35.18 9.06
C ARG A 967 -28.57 34.01 9.66
N ASP A 968 -29.87 33.96 9.41
CA ASP A 968 -30.78 33.03 10.09
C ASP A 968 -30.83 31.63 9.47
N GLU A 969 -30.21 31.45 8.27
CA GLU A 969 -30.23 30.21 7.53
C GLU A 969 -28.83 29.55 7.41
N VAL A 970 -27.83 30.15 8.00
CA VAL A 970 -26.46 29.60 7.99
C VAL A 970 -26.40 28.39 8.95
N GLN A 971 -25.98 27.25 8.43
CA GLN A 971 -25.80 26.02 9.18
C GLN A 971 -24.34 25.71 9.39
N LEU A 972 -23.92 25.61 10.65
CA LEU A 972 -22.66 25.01 11.04
C LEU A 972 -22.88 23.51 11.22
N TYR A 973 -22.01 22.67 10.65
CA TYR A 973 -22.11 21.22 10.77
C TYR A 973 -20.73 20.57 10.82
N TYR A 974 -20.69 19.40 11.45
CA TYR A 974 -19.53 18.54 11.48
C TYR A 974 -19.87 17.20 10.86
N ARG A 975 -18.96 16.60 10.07
CA ARG A 975 -19.14 15.26 9.51
C ARG A 975 -17.84 14.45 9.52
N VAL A 976 -17.98 13.18 9.75
CA VAL A 976 -16.96 12.18 9.47
C VAL A 976 -17.20 11.65 8.07
N GLN A 977 -16.18 11.59 7.24
CA GLN A 977 -16.34 11.26 5.83
C GLN A 977 -15.35 10.23 5.33
N THR A 978 -15.74 9.49 4.28
CA THR A 978 -14.83 8.74 3.43
C THR A 978 -14.27 9.67 2.34
N ALA A 979 -13.07 9.35 1.82
CA ALA A 979 -12.44 10.17 0.80
C ALA A 979 -13.20 10.20 -0.54
N LEU A 980 -13.77 9.06 -0.90
CA LEU A 980 -14.46 8.82 -2.16
C LEU A 980 -15.80 8.11 -1.87
N PRO A 981 -16.84 8.35 -2.67
CA PRO A 981 -18.21 7.86 -2.40
C PRO A 981 -18.34 6.32 -2.43
N PHE A 982 -17.46 5.60 -3.11
CA PHE A 982 -17.46 4.13 -3.20
C PHE A 982 -16.18 3.57 -3.82
#